data_e986e174aa76b039d94b23772e744251
#
_entry.id   e986e174aa76b039d94b23772e744251
#
_cell.length_a   1.000
_cell.length_b   1.000
_cell.length_c   1.000
_cell.angle_alpha   90.00
_cell.angle_beta   90.00
_cell.angle_gamma   90.00
#
_symmetry.space_group_name_H-M   'P 1'
#
loop_
_entity.id
_entity.type
_entity.pdbx_description
1 polymer ?
#
loop_
_entity_poly.entity_id
_entity_poly.type
_entity_poly.pdbx_seq_one_letter_code
_entity_poly.pdbx_strand_id
1 'polypeptide(L)'
;MLEAPTTSPASRTEAGAELPDELRSDVNLLGTLLGQILTEAGGAELLDDVEQLRRLTISAYEHDSGSADGSFESAEALVDSLSPARADEVARAFTCYFHLVNLAEEHHRVRVLRARGASPAQQQEDTIAQAFTRLSDEIGEERAAERVRSLRFHPVFTAHPTEARRRAVSSAIRRISALLEERDELRLLGGASDASPAAQELSRRLLEEIDLLWRTSPLRSDKPTPVDEVRTVMSVFDETLFTTVPRVYRRVDEALQGTSSGTAAPVAQPFVRVGSWIGGDRDGNPFVTAKVSRQAAVIASEHVLLGLERASARIGRTLTLGADTTPLDAAATTLLARLGSADEAAAAEIAQRSPGEPHRRVLLLIARRIEATRRRNADLAYTVPDELLRELRILQASLASAGAGRHAYGELQHLIWQVETFGFHLTELEVRQHSQVHRKVLAELAELAPGDEPSELASEVLDVFRSVAFIQERHGPRAAGRYIVSFTQSSEDIANVYRLAVAATGPGATPPSLNVIPLFETFADLQAAPRILAEMLEQPEVAELLAANGRRLEVMLGYSDSSKDVGPVAATLALYEAQSQIAAWAQENGIELTLFHGRGGALGRGGGPANVAILAQPPHSVDGRFKLTEQGEVIFARYGDPDIAARHIDQVISATLLASAPSTEARNADAAAKYAGVAATMDAASRERFFALVKAPGFAPWFARVTPMEEVGMLALGSRPARRGLSVESLEDLRAIPWVFAWTQARINLTGWFGLGTALEAVGELDRLQEAYAEWPLFRSMIDNVAMSLAKTDARIARRYLELGDRPELAELVTSELELTASWVTRITGGAELLERKPVLQRAVKMRSPYVDALSLLQLRALRRLRDDVRKPDGDEAAELQRLLLLSVNGVAAGLQNTG
;
A
#
# COMPACT_ATOMS: atom_id res chain seq x y z
N MET A 1 -3.02 4.82 -50.38
CA MET A 1 -3.67 5.90 -49.63
C MET A 1 -5.11 5.47 -49.38
N LEU A 2 -5.34 4.89 -48.24
CA LEU A 2 -6.68 4.59 -47.69
C LEU A 2 -6.92 5.63 -46.60
N GLU A 3 -7.88 6.50 -46.88
CA GLU A 3 -8.35 7.49 -45.89
C GLU A 3 -8.91 6.76 -44.67
N ALA A 4 -8.36 7.05 -43.51
CA ALA A 4 -8.91 6.61 -42.24
C ALA A 4 -10.31 7.21 -42.08
N PRO A 5 -11.31 6.46 -41.56
CA PRO A 5 -12.63 7.01 -41.30
C PRO A 5 -12.54 8.07 -40.23
N THR A 6 -12.83 9.30 -40.61
CA THR A 6 -12.96 10.43 -39.71
C THR A 6 -14.17 10.22 -38.77
N THR A 7 -13.95 9.71 -37.59
CA THR A 7 -14.97 9.70 -36.56
C THR A 7 -15.26 11.13 -36.09
N SER A 8 -16.51 11.49 -36.11
CA SER A 8 -17.04 12.83 -35.83
C SER A 8 -16.64 13.34 -34.46
N PRO A 9 -16.18 14.60 -34.32
CA PRO A 9 -15.62 15.13 -33.06
C PRO A 9 -16.64 15.48 -31.98
N ALA A 10 -17.94 15.32 -32.22
CA ALA A 10 -18.96 15.94 -31.38
C ALA A 10 -19.25 15.28 -30.02
N SER A 11 -18.89 14.02 -29.79
CA SER A 11 -19.16 13.33 -28.49
C SER A 11 -17.96 13.23 -27.55
N ARG A 12 -16.80 13.73 -27.95
CA ARG A 12 -15.59 13.82 -27.10
C ARG A 12 -15.51 15.11 -26.27
N THR A 13 -16.48 16.01 -26.39
CA THR A 13 -16.22 17.43 -26.16
C THR A 13 -16.46 17.89 -24.73
N GLU A 14 -17.28 17.26 -23.91
CA GLU A 14 -17.58 17.82 -22.57
C GLU A 14 -16.83 17.15 -21.41
N ALA A 15 -16.80 15.85 -21.27
CA ALA A 15 -16.01 15.21 -20.21
C ALA A 15 -14.48 15.22 -20.48
N GLY A 16 -14.08 15.22 -21.76
CA GLY A 16 -12.67 15.33 -22.17
C GLY A 16 -12.14 16.77 -22.23
N ALA A 17 -12.99 17.79 -22.33
CA ALA A 17 -12.59 19.19 -22.47
C ALA A 17 -11.92 19.75 -21.20
N GLU A 18 -12.09 19.11 -20.06
CA GLU A 18 -11.55 19.55 -18.78
C GLU A 18 -10.24 18.87 -18.34
N LEU A 19 -9.74 17.86 -19.10
CA LEU A 19 -8.45 17.24 -18.80
C LEU A 19 -7.29 18.18 -19.19
N PRO A 20 -6.18 18.13 -18.42
CA PRO A 20 -4.93 18.72 -18.86
C PRO A 20 -4.55 18.22 -20.26
N ASP A 21 -4.13 19.12 -21.15
CA ASP A 21 -3.90 18.81 -22.55
C ASP A 21 -2.90 17.67 -22.78
N GLU A 22 -1.87 17.59 -21.96
CA GLU A 22 -0.86 16.53 -22.00
C GLU A 22 -1.45 15.17 -21.65
N LEU A 23 -2.25 15.10 -20.57
CA LEU A 23 -2.92 13.86 -20.16
C LEU A 23 -3.89 13.39 -21.25
N ARG A 24 -4.68 14.32 -21.80
CA ARG A 24 -5.60 14.05 -22.91
C ARG A 24 -4.85 13.50 -24.12
N SER A 25 -3.71 14.09 -24.45
CA SER A 25 -2.85 13.65 -25.55
C SER A 25 -2.39 12.20 -25.36
N ASP A 26 -1.94 11.84 -24.16
CA ASP A 26 -1.47 10.48 -23.86
C ASP A 26 -2.60 9.45 -23.88
N VAL A 27 -3.74 9.78 -23.25
CA VAL A 27 -4.92 8.89 -23.27
C VAL A 27 -5.41 8.66 -24.70
N ASN A 28 -5.46 9.71 -25.53
CA ASN A 28 -5.86 9.59 -26.93
C ASN A 28 -4.86 8.77 -27.75
N LEU A 29 -3.56 8.98 -27.56
CA LEU A 29 -2.53 8.18 -28.22
C LEU A 29 -2.68 6.70 -27.89
N LEU A 30 -2.67 6.37 -26.60
CA LEU A 30 -2.73 4.98 -26.14
C LEU A 30 -4.05 4.31 -26.52
N GLY A 31 -5.16 5.05 -26.48
CA GLY A 31 -6.47 4.58 -26.93
C GLY A 31 -6.52 4.31 -28.44
N THR A 32 -5.89 5.17 -29.26
CA THR A 32 -5.80 4.98 -30.72
C THR A 32 -4.97 3.76 -31.08
N LEU A 33 -3.82 3.59 -30.41
CA LEU A 33 -2.95 2.42 -30.63
C LEU A 33 -3.64 1.12 -30.19
N LEU A 34 -4.37 1.13 -29.07
CA LEU A 34 -5.18 -0.02 -28.66
C LEU A 34 -6.28 -0.33 -29.69
N GLY A 35 -6.99 0.68 -30.21
CA GLY A 35 -8.01 0.51 -31.24
C GLY A 35 -7.45 -0.14 -32.51
N GLN A 36 -6.23 0.22 -32.92
CA GLN A 36 -5.54 -0.44 -34.02
C GLN A 36 -5.30 -1.93 -33.73
N ILE A 37 -4.77 -2.25 -32.55
CA ILE A 37 -4.52 -3.64 -32.12
C ILE A 37 -5.82 -4.46 -32.09
N LEU A 38 -6.91 -3.87 -31.56
CA LEU A 38 -8.22 -4.54 -31.54
C LEU A 38 -8.71 -4.88 -32.95
N THR A 39 -8.53 -3.96 -33.89
CA THR A 39 -8.91 -4.17 -35.29
C THR A 39 -8.04 -5.25 -35.96
N GLU A 40 -6.74 -5.26 -35.69
CA GLU A 40 -5.81 -6.27 -36.21
C GLU A 40 -6.05 -7.67 -35.63
N ALA A 41 -6.43 -7.75 -34.34
CA ALA A 41 -6.57 -9.00 -33.62
C ALA A 41 -7.97 -9.64 -33.74
N GLY A 42 -9.04 -8.84 -33.69
CA GLY A 42 -10.44 -9.30 -33.62
C GLY A 42 -11.33 -8.80 -34.76
N GLY A 43 -10.74 -8.13 -35.78
CA GLY A 43 -11.47 -7.50 -36.87
C GLY A 43 -12.15 -6.19 -36.48
N ALA A 44 -12.68 -5.50 -37.50
CA ALA A 44 -13.42 -4.24 -37.30
C ALA A 44 -14.64 -4.43 -36.37
N GLU A 45 -15.28 -5.59 -36.38
CA GLU A 45 -16.44 -5.92 -35.56
C GLU A 45 -16.11 -5.86 -34.05
N LEU A 46 -14.93 -6.29 -33.61
CA LEU A 46 -14.55 -6.18 -32.20
C LEU A 46 -14.43 -4.72 -31.77
N LEU A 47 -13.79 -3.88 -32.58
CA LEU A 47 -13.68 -2.45 -32.30
C LEU A 47 -15.05 -1.78 -32.28
N ASP A 48 -15.95 -2.15 -33.21
CA ASP A 48 -17.30 -1.63 -33.30
C ASP A 48 -18.12 -1.99 -32.04
N ASP A 49 -18.06 -3.24 -31.56
CA ASP A 49 -18.73 -3.69 -30.33
C ASP A 49 -18.23 -2.91 -29.10
N VAL A 50 -16.92 -2.75 -28.96
CA VAL A 50 -16.29 -1.99 -27.88
C VAL A 50 -16.72 -0.52 -27.92
N GLU A 51 -16.66 0.12 -29.09
CA GLU A 51 -17.03 1.52 -29.28
C GLU A 51 -18.53 1.76 -29.14
N GLN A 52 -19.37 0.80 -29.53
CA GLN A 52 -20.81 0.89 -29.32
C GLN A 52 -21.17 0.80 -27.85
N LEU A 53 -20.61 -0.19 -27.12
CA LEU A 53 -20.84 -0.32 -25.68
C LEU A 53 -20.33 0.92 -24.93
N ARG A 54 -19.15 1.42 -25.29
CA ARG A 54 -18.58 2.66 -24.73
C ARG A 54 -19.49 3.86 -24.93
N ARG A 55 -20.04 4.05 -26.15
CA ARG A 55 -20.95 5.17 -26.45
C ARG A 55 -22.25 5.08 -25.66
N LEU A 56 -22.84 3.89 -25.57
CA LEU A 56 -24.09 3.67 -24.80
C LEU A 56 -23.89 3.95 -23.31
N THR A 57 -22.78 3.48 -22.72
CA THR A 57 -22.50 3.74 -21.30
C THR A 57 -22.16 5.20 -21.03
N ILE A 58 -21.49 5.93 -21.91
CA ILE A 58 -21.26 7.38 -21.79
C ILE A 58 -22.58 8.15 -21.90
N SER A 59 -23.41 7.86 -22.93
CA SER A 59 -24.70 8.50 -23.13
C SER A 59 -25.61 8.37 -21.91
N ALA A 60 -25.57 7.22 -21.23
CA ALA A 60 -26.33 7.00 -20.00
C ALA A 60 -25.93 7.92 -18.84
N TYR A 61 -24.76 8.55 -18.89
CA TYR A 61 -24.34 9.58 -17.90
C TYR A 61 -24.69 11.00 -18.33
N GLU A 62 -24.71 11.29 -19.65
CA GLU A 62 -24.98 12.62 -20.18
C GLU A 62 -26.47 13.01 -20.02
N HIS A 63 -27.37 12.03 -19.98
CA HIS A 63 -28.83 12.23 -19.93
C HIS A 63 -29.44 12.00 -18.53
N ASP A 64 -28.64 11.91 -17.46
CA ASP A 64 -29.09 11.63 -16.08
C ASP A 64 -29.98 12.77 -15.47
N SER A 65 -30.29 13.81 -16.21
CA SER A 65 -31.16 14.92 -15.81
C SER A 65 -32.67 14.69 -16.04
N GLY A 66 -33.14 13.43 -15.90
CA GLY A 66 -34.57 13.16 -15.74
C GLY A 66 -35.33 12.68 -16.97
N SER A 67 -34.68 12.36 -18.07
CA SER A 67 -35.27 11.62 -19.20
C SER A 67 -34.78 10.18 -19.23
N ALA A 68 -35.69 9.22 -19.23
CA ALA A 68 -35.37 7.81 -19.47
C ALA A 68 -34.89 7.65 -20.92
N ASP A 69 -33.60 7.84 -21.15
CA ASP A 69 -32.97 7.72 -22.49
C ASP A 69 -32.76 6.25 -22.87
N GLY A 70 -33.14 5.26 -22.24
CA GLY A 70 -32.94 3.86 -22.64
C GLY A 70 -31.51 3.45 -23.03
N SER A 71 -30.52 4.34 -22.91
CA SER A 71 -29.13 4.06 -23.32
C SER A 71 -28.48 2.99 -22.45
N PHE A 72 -28.86 2.98 -21.17
CA PHE A 72 -28.34 1.98 -20.23
C PHE A 72 -28.95 0.60 -20.51
N GLU A 73 -30.25 0.52 -20.76
CA GLU A 73 -30.98 -0.68 -21.18
C GLU A 73 -30.48 -1.18 -22.55
N SER A 74 -30.14 -0.25 -23.45
CA SER A 74 -29.54 -0.59 -24.75
C SER A 74 -28.13 -1.17 -24.57
N ALA A 75 -27.34 -0.67 -23.63
CA ALA A 75 -26.01 -1.24 -23.30
C ALA A 75 -26.16 -2.66 -22.71
N GLU A 76 -27.13 -2.88 -21.84
CA GLU A 76 -27.42 -4.20 -21.26
C GLU A 76 -27.88 -5.17 -22.39
N ALA A 77 -28.80 -4.76 -23.26
CA ALA A 77 -29.24 -5.56 -24.40
C ALA A 77 -28.09 -5.89 -25.37
N LEU A 78 -27.18 -4.94 -25.63
CA LEU A 78 -25.98 -5.21 -26.42
C LEU A 78 -25.11 -6.27 -25.78
N VAL A 79 -24.80 -6.12 -24.48
CA VAL A 79 -24.03 -7.10 -23.73
C VAL A 79 -24.67 -8.49 -23.78
N ASP A 80 -25.99 -8.58 -23.61
CA ASP A 80 -26.72 -9.86 -23.64
C ASP A 80 -26.72 -10.52 -25.04
N SER A 81 -26.59 -9.74 -26.10
CA SER A 81 -26.52 -10.24 -27.50
C SER A 81 -25.16 -10.81 -27.89
N LEU A 82 -24.09 -10.46 -27.19
CA LEU A 82 -22.72 -10.93 -27.52
C LEU A 82 -22.60 -12.45 -27.32
N SER A 83 -21.82 -13.13 -28.15
CA SER A 83 -21.41 -14.50 -27.83
C SER A 83 -20.49 -14.52 -26.59
N PRO A 84 -20.37 -15.63 -25.86
CA PRO A 84 -19.46 -15.70 -24.70
C PRO A 84 -18.00 -15.34 -25.05
N ALA A 85 -17.51 -15.82 -26.19
CA ALA A 85 -16.16 -15.51 -26.68
C ALA A 85 -15.99 -14.01 -26.98
N ARG A 86 -17.00 -13.38 -27.61
CA ARG A 86 -16.99 -11.95 -27.93
C ARG A 86 -17.07 -11.11 -26.65
N ALA A 87 -17.87 -11.51 -25.66
CA ALA A 87 -17.93 -10.85 -24.37
C ALA A 87 -16.58 -10.89 -23.63
N ASP A 88 -15.83 -11.99 -23.71
CA ASP A 88 -14.46 -12.11 -23.17
C ASP A 88 -13.50 -11.13 -23.84
N GLU A 89 -13.54 -11.02 -25.19
CA GLU A 89 -12.71 -10.08 -25.93
C GLU A 89 -13.04 -8.62 -25.57
N VAL A 90 -14.32 -8.27 -25.48
CA VAL A 90 -14.77 -6.93 -25.09
C VAL A 90 -14.33 -6.60 -23.64
N ALA A 91 -14.49 -7.53 -22.69
CA ALA A 91 -14.03 -7.35 -21.32
C ALA A 91 -12.50 -7.16 -21.24
N ARG A 92 -11.75 -7.91 -22.07
CA ARG A 92 -10.29 -7.76 -22.21
C ARG A 92 -9.91 -6.38 -22.75
N ALA A 93 -10.63 -5.89 -23.77
CA ALA A 93 -10.36 -4.58 -24.34
C ALA A 93 -10.52 -3.45 -23.31
N PHE A 94 -11.60 -3.45 -22.54
CA PHE A 94 -11.80 -2.50 -21.46
C PHE A 94 -10.74 -2.63 -20.34
N THR A 95 -10.33 -3.86 -20.01
CA THR A 95 -9.27 -4.09 -19.01
C THR A 95 -7.93 -3.54 -19.48
N CYS A 96 -7.55 -3.79 -20.75
CA CYS A 96 -6.34 -3.21 -21.36
C CYS A 96 -6.40 -1.69 -21.39
N TYR A 97 -7.55 -1.12 -21.78
CA TYR A 97 -7.76 0.32 -21.76
C TYR A 97 -7.51 0.93 -20.38
N PHE A 98 -8.03 0.32 -19.31
CA PHE A 98 -7.78 0.81 -17.94
C PHE A 98 -6.31 0.73 -17.54
N HIS A 99 -5.58 -0.31 -17.94
CA HIS A 99 -4.14 -0.35 -17.69
C HIS A 99 -3.40 0.83 -18.35
N LEU A 100 -3.78 1.17 -19.58
CA LEU A 100 -3.17 2.28 -20.34
C LEU A 100 -3.57 3.65 -19.78
N VAL A 101 -4.83 3.86 -19.41
CA VAL A 101 -5.30 5.11 -18.78
C VAL A 101 -4.66 5.33 -17.42
N ASN A 102 -4.59 4.28 -16.58
CA ASN A 102 -3.91 4.36 -15.29
C ASN A 102 -2.46 4.77 -15.45
N LEU A 103 -1.78 4.21 -16.46
CA LEU A 103 -0.41 4.57 -16.79
C LEU A 103 -0.28 6.04 -17.24
N ALA A 104 -1.19 6.50 -18.12
CA ALA A 104 -1.19 7.90 -18.57
C ALA A 104 -1.38 8.89 -17.41
N GLU A 105 -2.28 8.58 -16.46
CA GLU A 105 -2.49 9.39 -15.26
C GLU A 105 -1.27 9.38 -14.34
N GLU A 106 -0.63 8.23 -14.13
CA GLU A 106 0.59 8.10 -13.36
C GLU A 106 1.73 8.92 -13.99
N HIS A 107 1.91 8.79 -15.31
CA HIS A 107 2.90 9.53 -16.06
C HIS A 107 2.67 11.06 -16.00
N HIS A 108 1.42 11.50 -16.16
CA HIS A 108 1.06 12.91 -16.00
C HIS A 108 1.34 13.42 -14.57
N ARG A 109 1.05 12.61 -13.55
CA ARG A 109 1.38 12.94 -12.16
C ARG A 109 2.88 13.14 -11.96
N VAL A 110 3.72 12.29 -12.53
CA VAL A 110 5.19 12.43 -12.50
C VAL A 110 5.62 13.74 -13.16
N ARG A 111 5.07 14.09 -14.36
CA ARG A 111 5.34 15.37 -15.02
C ARG A 111 5.01 16.56 -14.12
N VAL A 112 3.83 16.55 -13.51
CA VAL A 112 3.39 17.64 -12.60
C VAL A 112 4.34 17.76 -11.40
N LEU A 113 4.77 16.64 -10.82
CA LEU A 113 5.71 16.64 -9.71
C LEU A 113 7.08 17.21 -10.12
N ARG A 114 7.61 16.82 -11.28
CA ARG A 114 8.88 17.34 -11.83
C ARG A 114 8.78 18.84 -12.15
N ALA A 115 7.70 19.29 -12.77
CA ALA A 115 7.47 20.70 -13.08
C ALA A 115 7.39 21.56 -11.80
N ARG A 116 6.67 21.12 -10.79
CA ARG A 116 6.60 21.82 -9.49
C ARG A 116 7.95 21.84 -8.77
N GLY A 117 8.73 20.77 -8.85
CA GLY A 117 10.07 20.69 -8.27
C GLY A 117 11.07 21.64 -8.93
N ALA A 118 10.86 22.00 -10.20
CA ALA A 118 11.72 22.90 -10.96
C ALA A 118 11.39 24.40 -10.75
N SER A 119 10.23 24.75 -10.16
CA SER A 119 9.78 26.13 -10.00
C SER A 119 9.86 26.60 -8.54
N PRO A 120 10.75 27.54 -8.20
CA PRO A 120 10.80 28.13 -6.85
C PRO A 120 9.51 28.84 -6.44
N ALA A 121 8.73 29.33 -7.40
CA ALA A 121 7.46 30.02 -7.17
C ALA A 121 6.28 29.10 -6.87
N GLN A 122 6.41 27.78 -7.18
CA GLN A 122 5.41 26.77 -6.89
C GLN A 122 5.93 25.86 -5.78
N GLN A 123 6.22 26.41 -4.60
CA GLN A 123 6.59 25.60 -3.45
C GLN A 123 5.53 24.52 -3.24
N GLN A 124 5.97 23.26 -3.22
CA GLN A 124 5.07 22.15 -2.94
C GLN A 124 4.57 22.28 -1.50
N GLU A 125 3.26 22.34 -1.34
CA GLU A 125 2.64 22.19 -0.03
C GLU A 125 2.94 20.79 0.53
N ASP A 126 2.85 20.63 1.85
CA ASP A 126 3.10 19.36 2.55
C ASP A 126 4.50 18.78 2.29
N THR A 127 5.54 19.61 2.36
CA THR A 127 6.95 19.17 2.34
C THR A 127 7.57 19.23 3.73
N ILE A 128 8.61 18.42 3.95
CA ILE A 128 9.33 18.44 5.24
C ILE A 128 9.94 19.83 5.53
N ALA A 129 10.39 20.56 4.52
CA ALA A 129 10.91 21.91 4.68
C ALA A 129 9.84 22.87 5.22
N GLN A 130 8.63 22.83 4.64
CA GLN A 130 7.51 23.64 5.12
C GLN A 130 7.06 23.20 6.52
N ALA A 131 6.99 21.89 6.77
CA ALA A 131 6.63 21.36 8.08
C ALA A 131 7.63 21.76 9.15
N PHE A 132 8.93 21.73 8.84
CA PHE A 132 10.00 22.17 9.72
C PHE A 132 9.88 23.66 10.04
N THR A 133 9.67 24.52 9.04
CA THR A 133 9.48 25.97 9.23
C THR A 133 8.29 26.23 10.16
N ARG A 134 7.11 25.64 9.88
CA ARG A 134 5.92 25.80 10.73
C ARG A 134 6.16 25.36 12.17
N LEU A 135 6.79 24.19 12.34
CA LEU A 135 7.08 23.70 13.68
C LEU A 135 8.11 24.57 14.39
N SER A 136 9.12 25.09 13.67
CA SER A 136 10.12 26.02 14.21
C SER A 136 9.49 27.33 14.70
N ASP A 137 8.49 27.84 13.99
CA ASP A 137 7.72 29.01 14.40
C ASP A 137 6.94 28.78 15.71
N GLU A 138 6.49 27.56 15.97
CA GLU A 138 5.71 27.23 17.16
C GLU A 138 6.58 26.86 18.40
N ILE A 139 7.67 26.09 18.21
CA ILE A 139 8.43 25.55 19.34
C ILE A 139 9.92 25.96 19.35
N GLY A 140 10.38 26.69 18.35
CA GLY A 140 11.77 27.09 18.14
C GLY A 140 12.56 26.05 17.31
N GLU A 141 13.56 26.55 16.56
CA GLU A 141 14.32 25.78 15.56
C GLU A 141 15.06 24.57 16.19
N GLU A 142 15.66 24.72 17.36
CA GLU A 142 16.41 23.65 18.03
C GLU A 142 15.49 22.46 18.40
N ARG A 143 14.33 22.74 18.98
CA ARG A 143 13.35 21.70 19.34
C ARG A 143 12.71 21.08 18.10
N ALA A 144 12.45 21.88 17.08
CA ALA A 144 11.96 21.38 15.81
C ALA A 144 12.98 20.42 15.14
N ALA A 145 14.27 20.77 15.15
CA ALA A 145 15.33 19.91 14.66
C ALA A 145 15.46 18.62 15.48
N GLU A 146 15.27 18.66 16.80
CA GLU A 146 15.22 17.48 17.64
C GLU A 146 14.04 16.56 17.27
N ARG A 147 12.85 17.11 17.02
CA ARG A 147 11.68 16.36 16.55
C ARG A 147 11.95 15.71 15.18
N VAL A 148 12.62 16.39 14.25
CA VAL A 148 13.00 15.79 12.96
C VAL A 148 13.98 14.62 13.17
N ARG A 149 14.95 14.72 14.09
CA ARG A 149 15.87 13.61 14.41
C ARG A 149 15.17 12.39 15.02
N SER A 150 14.07 12.61 15.74
CA SER A 150 13.28 11.54 16.37
C SER A 150 12.23 10.94 15.44
N LEU A 151 12.03 11.47 14.23
CA LEU A 151 11.06 10.95 13.26
C LEU A 151 11.23 9.44 13.02
N ARG A 152 10.10 8.75 12.85
CA ARG A 152 10.06 7.35 12.41
C ARG A 152 8.86 7.15 11.48
N PHE A 153 9.17 6.68 10.28
CA PHE A 153 8.18 6.23 9.31
C PHE A 153 8.40 4.74 9.03
N HIS A 154 7.38 3.93 9.29
CA HIS A 154 7.51 2.48 9.21
C HIS A 154 6.38 1.88 8.35
N PRO A 155 6.48 1.93 7.01
CA PRO A 155 5.57 1.20 6.14
C PRO A 155 5.81 -0.31 6.25
N VAL A 156 4.74 -1.07 6.44
CA VAL A 156 4.77 -2.53 6.52
C VAL A 156 4.03 -3.10 5.32
N PHE A 157 4.73 -3.76 4.44
CA PHE A 157 4.17 -4.28 3.20
C PHE A 157 3.42 -5.59 3.43
N THR A 158 2.22 -5.66 2.85
CA THR A 158 1.37 -6.86 2.90
C THR A 158 1.15 -7.42 1.49
N ALA A 159 0.80 -8.72 1.41
CA ALA A 159 0.47 -9.35 0.15
C ALA A 159 -0.74 -8.69 -0.52
N HIS A 160 -0.81 -8.78 -1.85
CA HIS A 160 -1.89 -8.21 -2.65
C HIS A 160 -3.10 -9.14 -2.70
N PRO A 161 -4.20 -8.84 -2.01
CA PRO A 161 -5.34 -9.76 -1.92
C PRO A 161 -6.42 -9.54 -3.00
N THR A 162 -6.27 -8.54 -3.88
CA THR A 162 -7.37 -8.08 -4.75
C THR A 162 -6.98 -7.84 -6.20
N GLU A 163 -5.71 -7.94 -6.58
CA GLU A 163 -5.26 -7.80 -7.96
C GLU A 163 -4.46 -9.00 -8.42
N ALA A 164 -5.02 -9.75 -9.38
CA ALA A 164 -4.36 -10.89 -10.02
C ALA A 164 -3.40 -10.47 -11.16
N ARG A 165 -2.81 -9.25 -11.08
CA ARG A 165 -1.95 -8.74 -12.15
C ARG A 165 -0.74 -9.66 -12.32
N ARG A 166 -0.58 -10.18 -13.54
CA ARG A 166 0.59 -11.00 -13.88
C ARG A 166 1.84 -10.14 -13.96
N ARG A 167 2.98 -10.67 -13.51
CA ARG A 167 4.28 -10.00 -13.62
C ARG A 167 4.58 -9.55 -15.07
N ALA A 168 4.14 -10.32 -16.07
CA ALA A 168 4.26 -9.95 -17.48
C ALA A 168 3.51 -8.65 -17.81
N VAL A 169 2.28 -8.47 -17.30
CA VAL A 169 1.47 -7.25 -17.48
C VAL A 169 2.17 -6.05 -16.83
N SER A 170 2.62 -6.17 -15.58
CA SER A 170 3.35 -5.09 -14.91
C SER A 170 4.64 -4.71 -15.64
N SER A 171 5.35 -5.69 -16.21
CA SER A 171 6.57 -5.44 -17.00
C SER A 171 6.27 -4.74 -18.34
N ALA A 172 5.18 -5.09 -19.03
CA ALA A 172 4.75 -4.41 -20.24
C ALA A 172 4.37 -2.94 -19.93
N ILE A 173 3.58 -2.71 -18.86
CA ILE A 173 3.19 -1.36 -18.44
C ILE A 173 4.43 -0.49 -18.18
N ARG A 174 5.46 -1.02 -17.48
CA ARG A 174 6.70 -0.28 -17.24
C ARG A 174 7.47 0.07 -18.52
N ARG A 175 7.50 -0.85 -19.50
CA ARG A 175 8.15 -0.55 -20.78
C ARG A 175 7.38 0.51 -21.56
N ILE A 176 6.05 0.48 -21.53
CA ILE A 176 5.21 1.54 -22.12
C ILE A 176 5.47 2.88 -21.38
N SER A 177 5.60 2.89 -20.06
CA SER A 177 5.96 4.09 -19.27
C SER A 177 7.30 4.69 -19.73
N ALA A 178 8.32 3.87 -19.88
CA ALA A 178 9.62 4.31 -20.36
C ALA A 178 9.57 4.89 -21.78
N LEU A 179 8.73 4.33 -22.65
CA LEU A 179 8.51 4.87 -23.99
C LEU A 179 7.76 6.21 -23.99
N LEU A 180 6.84 6.43 -23.06
CA LEU A 180 6.21 7.74 -22.86
C LEU A 180 7.20 8.79 -22.36
N GLU A 181 8.13 8.42 -21.46
CA GLU A 181 9.21 9.31 -21.03
C GLU A 181 10.15 9.68 -22.20
N GLU A 182 10.57 8.70 -23.00
CA GLU A 182 11.38 8.93 -24.21
C GLU A 182 10.65 9.87 -25.18
N ARG A 183 9.34 9.76 -25.33
CA ARG A 183 8.50 10.66 -26.15
C ARG A 183 8.50 12.08 -25.60
N ASP A 184 8.42 12.26 -24.30
CA ASP A 184 8.47 13.59 -23.68
C ASP A 184 9.83 14.24 -23.88
N GLU A 185 10.91 13.50 -23.74
CA GLU A 185 12.27 13.98 -24.03
C GLU A 185 12.43 14.45 -25.48
N LEU A 186 11.92 13.66 -26.44
CA LEU A 186 11.94 14.04 -27.87
C LEU A 186 11.14 15.32 -28.13
N ARG A 187 10.00 15.52 -27.48
CA ARG A 187 9.19 16.73 -27.58
C ARG A 187 9.92 17.96 -27.02
N LEU A 188 10.59 17.82 -25.89
CA LEU A 188 11.35 18.90 -25.26
C LEU A 188 12.56 19.34 -26.10
N LEU A 189 13.15 18.45 -26.88
CA LEU A 189 14.27 18.76 -27.78
C LEU A 189 13.84 19.53 -29.04
N GLY A 190 12.54 19.90 -29.15
CA GLY A 190 12.03 20.83 -30.19
C GLY A 190 12.01 20.27 -31.61
N GLY A 191 12.10 18.95 -31.77
CA GLY A 191 12.34 18.37 -33.09
C GLY A 191 11.37 17.27 -33.57
N ALA A 192 10.40 16.86 -32.82
CA ALA A 192 9.57 15.75 -33.24
C ALA A 192 8.21 16.22 -33.78
N SER A 193 8.17 16.58 -35.05
CA SER A 193 6.98 16.29 -35.84
C SER A 193 6.65 14.78 -35.69
N ASP A 194 5.37 14.43 -35.52
CA ASP A 194 4.93 13.02 -35.46
C ASP A 194 5.39 12.20 -36.69
N ALA A 195 5.86 12.88 -37.73
CA ALA A 195 6.44 12.31 -38.93
C ALA A 195 7.97 12.08 -38.84
N SER A 196 8.64 12.44 -37.76
CA SER A 196 10.08 12.19 -37.64
C SER A 196 10.39 10.68 -37.53
N PRO A 197 11.54 10.19 -38.03
CA PRO A 197 11.91 8.78 -37.91
C PRO A 197 11.95 8.30 -36.45
N ALA A 198 12.37 9.14 -35.52
CA ALA A 198 12.39 8.82 -34.10
C ALA A 198 10.98 8.66 -33.52
N ALA A 199 10.03 9.54 -33.88
CA ALA A 199 8.64 9.42 -33.44
C ALA A 199 7.95 8.19 -34.03
N GLN A 200 8.24 7.86 -35.29
CA GLN A 200 7.72 6.67 -35.94
C GLN A 200 8.25 5.37 -35.31
N GLU A 201 9.54 5.31 -34.96
CA GLU A 201 10.12 4.17 -34.29
C GLU A 201 9.53 4.02 -32.87
N LEU A 202 9.34 5.12 -32.16
CA LEU A 202 8.70 5.11 -30.85
C LEU A 202 7.25 4.59 -30.93
N SER A 203 6.48 5.05 -31.92
CA SER A 203 5.12 4.57 -32.15
C SER A 203 5.07 3.09 -32.48
N ARG A 204 6.03 2.58 -33.27
CA ARG A 204 6.17 1.15 -33.55
C ARG A 204 6.43 0.34 -32.27
N ARG A 205 7.33 0.81 -31.41
CA ARG A 205 7.66 0.15 -30.14
C ARG A 205 6.47 0.20 -29.16
N LEU A 206 5.71 1.30 -29.10
CA LEU A 206 4.48 1.39 -28.32
C LEU A 206 3.43 0.39 -28.81
N LEU A 207 3.22 0.27 -30.12
CA LEU A 207 2.32 -0.73 -30.70
C LEU A 207 2.74 -2.15 -30.33
N GLU A 208 4.03 -2.48 -30.41
CA GLU A 208 4.57 -3.79 -30.04
C GLU A 208 4.28 -4.14 -28.58
N GLU A 209 4.46 -3.19 -27.67
CA GLU A 209 4.19 -3.41 -26.23
C GLU A 209 2.70 -3.48 -25.90
N ILE A 210 1.85 -2.71 -26.60
CA ILE A 210 0.39 -2.77 -26.45
C ILE A 210 -0.16 -4.08 -27.04
N ASP A 211 0.36 -4.54 -28.17
CA ASP A 211 -0.01 -5.85 -28.72
C ASP A 211 0.41 -6.99 -27.78
N LEU A 212 1.61 -6.90 -27.20
CA LEU A 212 2.03 -7.84 -26.18
C LEU A 212 1.09 -7.83 -24.95
N LEU A 213 0.69 -6.64 -24.49
CA LEU A 213 -0.27 -6.48 -23.39
C LEU A 213 -1.62 -7.13 -23.74
N TRP A 214 -2.13 -6.90 -24.93
CA TRP A 214 -3.37 -7.48 -25.44
C TRP A 214 -3.30 -9.01 -25.53
N ARG A 215 -2.20 -9.58 -26.02
CA ARG A 215 -2.02 -11.05 -26.16
C ARG A 215 -1.63 -11.72 -24.85
N THR A 216 -1.17 -10.98 -23.85
CA THR A 216 -0.86 -11.54 -22.53
C THR A 216 -2.14 -11.99 -21.85
N SER A 217 -2.23 -13.26 -21.43
CA SER A 217 -3.38 -13.71 -20.63
C SER A 217 -3.50 -12.88 -19.36
N PRO A 218 -4.63 -12.21 -19.11
CA PRO A 218 -4.82 -11.38 -17.93
C PRO A 218 -5.00 -12.20 -16.65
N LEU A 219 -5.48 -13.46 -16.78
CA LEU A 219 -5.71 -14.34 -15.65
C LEU A 219 -4.51 -15.26 -15.41
N ARG A 220 -4.23 -15.53 -14.14
CA ARG A 220 -3.26 -16.56 -13.74
C ARG A 220 -3.96 -17.92 -13.75
N SER A 221 -3.25 -18.96 -14.22
CA SER A 221 -3.70 -20.34 -14.12
C SER A 221 -3.61 -20.89 -12.71
N ASP A 222 -2.56 -20.48 -11.97
CA ASP A 222 -2.22 -21.03 -10.66
C ASP A 222 -2.22 -19.92 -9.60
N LYS A 223 -2.62 -20.26 -8.38
CA LYS A 223 -2.51 -19.38 -7.22
C LYS A 223 -1.03 -19.13 -6.91
N PRO A 224 -0.65 -17.86 -6.64
CA PRO A 224 0.71 -17.56 -6.24
C PRO A 224 1.03 -18.21 -4.90
N THR A 225 2.25 -18.70 -4.76
CA THR A 225 2.76 -19.13 -3.46
C THR A 225 3.17 -17.91 -2.62
N PRO A 226 3.26 -18.03 -1.28
CA PRO A 226 3.80 -16.94 -0.46
C PRO A 226 5.20 -16.48 -0.90
N VAL A 227 6.03 -17.39 -1.42
CA VAL A 227 7.36 -17.06 -1.93
C VAL A 227 7.30 -16.23 -3.23
N ASP A 228 6.29 -16.46 -4.09
CA ASP A 228 6.08 -15.65 -5.29
C ASP A 228 5.65 -14.21 -4.91
N GLU A 229 4.85 -14.07 -3.86
CA GLU A 229 4.48 -12.76 -3.30
C GLU A 229 5.71 -12.03 -2.76
N VAL A 230 6.60 -12.71 -2.01
CA VAL A 230 7.88 -12.14 -1.56
C VAL A 230 8.70 -11.63 -2.74
N ARG A 231 8.90 -12.44 -3.79
CA ARG A 231 9.66 -12.02 -4.98
C ARG A 231 9.02 -10.85 -5.73
N THR A 232 7.70 -10.74 -5.69
CA THR A 232 6.98 -9.65 -6.35
C THR A 232 7.25 -8.33 -5.66
N VAL A 233 7.22 -8.27 -4.33
CA VAL A 233 7.47 -7.04 -3.59
C VAL A 233 8.94 -6.62 -3.64
N MET A 234 9.88 -7.56 -3.81
CA MET A 234 11.30 -7.23 -3.93
C MET A 234 11.59 -6.32 -5.13
N SER A 235 10.79 -6.37 -6.20
CA SER A 235 10.97 -5.47 -7.34
C SER A 235 10.79 -4.00 -6.96
N VAL A 236 9.91 -3.68 -6.02
CA VAL A 236 9.70 -2.31 -5.52
C VAL A 236 10.94 -1.79 -4.77
N PHE A 237 11.63 -2.67 -4.07
CA PHE A 237 12.89 -2.30 -3.42
C PHE A 237 13.99 -2.06 -4.44
N ASP A 238 14.21 -3.00 -5.36
CA ASP A 238 15.28 -2.94 -6.35
C ASP A 238 15.15 -1.73 -7.28
N GLU A 239 13.93 -1.44 -7.71
CA GLU A 239 13.64 -0.44 -8.74
C GLU A 239 13.44 0.97 -8.14
N THR A 240 12.97 1.06 -6.89
CA THR A 240 12.56 2.34 -6.32
C THR A 240 13.16 2.62 -4.94
N LEU A 241 12.76 1.89 -3.90
CA LEU A 241 13.02 2.30 -2.51
C LEU A 241 14.49 2.34 -2.15
N PHE A 242 15.30 1.43 -2.66
CA PHE A 242 16.73 1.35 -2.36
C PHE A 242 17.48 2.63 -2.73
N THR A 243 17.06 3.30 -3.81
CA THR A 243 17.66 4.56 -4.28
C THR A 243 16.91 5.79 -3.80
N THR A 244 15.58 5.70 -3.62
CA THR A 244 14.74 6.84 -3.27
C THR A 244 14.87 7.25 -1.81
N VAL A 245 14.95 6.29 -0.88
CA VAL A 245 15.03 6.59 0.56
C VAL A 245 16.23 7.47 0.91
N PRO A 246 17.46 7.24 0.45
CA PRO A 246 18.58 8.16 0.68
C PRO A 246 18.37 9.56 0.11
N ARG A 247 17.67 9.68 -1.02
CA ARG A 247 17.29 11.00 -1.60
C ARG A 247 16.32 11.76 -0.72
N VAL A 248 15.38 11.06 -0.08
CA VAL A 248 14.47 11.69 0.90
C VAL A 248 15.26 12.17 2.13
N TYR A 249 16.21 11.40 2.64
CA TYR A 249 17.08 11.86 3.72
C TYR A 249 17.89 13.09 3.31
N ARG A 250 18.35 13.15 2.06
CA ARG A 250 19.03 14.34 1.52
C ARG A 250 18.13 15.57 1.53
N ARG A 251 16.84 15.44 1.17
CA ARG A 251 15.88 16.55 1.22
C ARG A 251 15.66 17.05 2.66
N VAL A 252 15.59 16.12 3.62
CA VAL A 252 15.52 16.49 5.04
C VAL A 252 16.77 17.23 5.48
N ASP A 253 17.93 16.75 5.08
CA ASP A 253 19.22 17.36 5.38
C ASP A 253 19.34 18.78 4.76
N GLU A 254 18.84 18.95 3.52
CA GLU A 254 18.74 20.26 2.86
C GLU A 254 17.80 21.24 3.61
N ALA A 255 16.69 20.74 4.15
CA ALA A 255 15.80 21.57 4.96
C ALA A 255 16.45 22.04 6.27
N LEU A 256 17.37 21.22 6.86
CA LEU A 256 18.03 21.53 8.12
C LEU A 256 19.35 22.30 7.96
N GLN A 257 20.11 22.07 6.88
CA GLN A 257 21.46 22.60 6.68
C GLN A 257 21.60 23.55 5.49
N GLY A 258 20.56 23.68 4.65
CA GLY A 258 20.58 24.49 3.45
C GLY A 258 21.71 24.07 2.49
N THR A 259 22.53 25.03 2.06
CA THR A 259 23.60 24.82 1.07
C THR A 259 24.78 23.95 1.53
N SER A 260 24.88 23.64 2.82
CA SER A 260 25.91 22.76 3.38
C SER A 260 25.61 21.28 3.18
N SER A 261 24.33 20.94 2.90
CA SER A 261 23.94 19.57 2.62
C SER A 261 24.74 18.98 1.44
N GLY A 262 25.19 17.73 1.60
CA GLY A 262 26.04 17.05 0.61
C GLY A 262 27.52 17.48 0.60
N THR A 263 27.93 18.45 1.41
CA THR A 263 29.33 18.90 1.53
C THR A 263 29.85 18.85 2.97
N ALA A 264 28.94 18.86 3.94
CA ALA A 264 29.20 18.68 5.37
C ALA A 264 28.56 17.40 5.88
N ALA A 265 28.91 16.99 7.10
CA ALA A 265 28.31 15.82 7.75
C ALA A 265 26.79 16.02 7.89
N PRO A 266 25.98 15.00 7.56
CA PRO A 266 24.53 15.13 7.59
C PRO A 266 24.00 15.25 9.01
N VAL A 267 22.95 16.05 9.18
CA VAL A 267 22.16 16.16 10.41
C VAL A 267 20.98 15.17 10.37
N ALA A 268 20.47 14.89 9.18
CA ALA A 268 19.41 13.93 8.99
C ALA A 268 19.82 12.51 9.43
N GLN A 269 19.00 11.89 10.27
CA GLN A 269 19.17 10.50 10.71
C GLN A 269 18.26 9.59 9.87
N PRO A 270 18.62 8.29 9.70
CA PRO A 270 17.73 7.32 9.05
C PRO A 270 16.44 7.13 9.85
N PHE A 271 15.34 7.62 9.32
CA PHE A 271 14.03 7.56 9.97
C PHE A 271 13.07 6.57 9.32
N VAL A 272 13.35 6.10 8.11
CA VAL A 272 12.54 5.08 7.44
C VAL A 272 12.94 3.69 7.92
N ARG A 273 11.96 2.89 8.27
CA ARG A 273 12.09 1.45 8.48
C ARG A 273 11.08 0.75 7.61
N VAL A 274 11.39 -0.38 7.06
CA VAL A 274 10.47 -1.11 6.20
C VAL A 274 10.17 -2.48 6.78
N GLY A 275 8.92 -2.69 7.14
CA GLY A 275 8.41 -3.99 7.56
C GLY A 275 7.80 -4.79 6.42
N SER A 276 7.64 -6.09 6.62
CA SER A 276 6.93 -6.97 5.70
C SER A 276 6.17 -8.06 6.46
N TRP A 277 4.91 -8.25 6.10
CA TRP A 277 4.10 -9.39 6.51
C TRP A 277 4.15 -10.54 5.51
N ILE A 278 4.73 -10.29 4.32
CA ILE A 278 4.77 -11.27 3.23
C ILE A 278 5.76 -12.38 3.58
N GLY A 279 5.22 -13.56 3.82
CA GLY A 279 5.97 -14.71 4.36
C GLY A 279 6.05 -14.77 5.89
N GLY A 280 5.40 -13.82 6.62
CA GLY A 280 5.30 -13.79 8.08
C GLY A 280 3.88 -13.84 8.63
N ASP A 281 2.88 -13.45 7.82
CA ASP A 281 1.47 -13.43 8.22
C ASP A 281 0.85 -14.84 8.14
N ARG A 282 0.71 -15.47 9.30
CA ARG A 282 0.17 -16.83 9.46
C ARG A 282 -1.31 -16.84 9.84
N ASP A 283 -1.88 -15.70 10.22
CA ASP A 283 -3.27 -15.63 10.64
C ASP A 283 -4.21 -16.07 9.51
N GLY A 284 -4.72 -17.32 9.66
CA GLY A 284 -5.58 -17.97 8.70
C GLY A 284 -4.94 -18.20 7.31
N ASN A 285 -3.62 -18.23 7.19
CA ASN A 285 -2.92 -18.63 5.98
C ASN A 285 -2.05 -19.89 6.23
N PRO A 286 -2.55 -21.09 5.95
CA PRO A 286 -1.82 -22.33 6.21
C PRO A 286 -0.59 -22.51 5.32
N PHE A 287 -0.44 -21.72 4.24
CA PHE A 287 0.68 -21.79 3.32
C PHE A 287 1.90 -20.99 3.79
N VAL A 288 1.74 -20.09 4.77
CA VAL A 288 2.86 -19.39 5.40
C VAL A 288 3.40 -20.25 6.55
N THR A 289 4.38 -21.07 6.23
CA THR A 289 5.04 -21.98 7.16
C THR A 289 6.36 -21.40 7.68
N ALA A 290 6.92 -21.99 8.73
CA ALA A 290 8.25 -21.68 9.25
C ALA A 290 9.33 -21.70 8.17
N LYS A 291 9.25 -22.65 7.23
CA LYS A 291 10.12 -22.73 6.05
C LYS A 291 9.97 -21.53 5.13
N VAL A 292 8.74 -21.09 4.88
CA VAL A 292 8.44 -19.90 4.05
C VAL A 292 9.01 -18.64 4.68
N SER A 293 8.88 -18.47 6.00
CA SER A 293 9.45 -17.31 6.71
C SER A 293 10.98 -17.26 6.59
N ARG A 294 11.67 -18.40 6.71
CA ARG A 294 13.13 -18.47 6.45
C ARG A 294 13.46 -18.10 5.00
N GLN A 295 12.71 -18.62 4.04
CA GLN A 295 12.94 -18.31 2.62
C GLN A 295 12.72 -16.83 2.33
N ALA A 296 11.68 -16.20 2.92
CA ALA A 296 11.42 -14.77 2.77
C ALA A 296 12.60 -13.92 3.25
N ALA A 297 13.14 -14.22 4.44
CA ALA A 297 14.30 -13.52 4.98
C ALA A 297 15.56 -13.72 4.12
N VAL A 298 15.79 -14.92 3.60
CA VAL A 298 16.93 -15.20 2.71
C VAL A 298 16.82 -14.43 1.40
N ILE A 299 15.65 -14.40 0.78
CA ILE A 299 15.40 -13.64 -0.47
C ILE A 299 15.63 -12.15 -0.22
N ALA A 300 15.07 -11.57 0.84
CA ALA A 300 15.24 -10.17 1.19
C ALA A 300 16.72 -9.82 1.41
N SER A 301 17.46 -10.66 2.14
CA SER A 301 18.89 -10.49 2.37
C SER A 301 19.71 -10.56 1.08
N GLU A 302 19.39 -11.46 0.16
CA GLU A 302 20.09 -11.55 -1.13
C GLU A 302 19.91 -10.28 -1.97
N HIS A 303 18.69 -9.72 -2.02
CA HIS A 303 18.40 -8.47 -2.73
C HIS A 303 19.17 -7.28 -2.17
N VAL A 304 19.18 -7.07 -0.86
CA VAL A 304 19.88 -5.93 -0.26
C VAL A 304 21.40 -6.05 -0.42
N LEU A 305 21.95 -7.24 -0.22
CA LEU A 305 23.40 -7.44 -0.38
C LEU A 305 23.84 -7.23 -1.83
N LEU A 306 23.06 -7.67 -2.81
CA LEU A 306 23.31 -7.39 -4.23
C LEU A 306 23.21 -5.88 -4.54
N GLY A 307 22.24 -5.19 -3.96
CA GLY A 307 22.08 -3.73 -4.07
C GLY A 307 23.30 -2.99 -3.51
N LEU A 308 23.73 -3.34 -2.29
CA LEU A 308 24.91 -2.76 -1.63
C LEU A 308 26.22 -3.06 -2.39
N GLU A 309 26.38 -4.30 -2.89
CA GLU A 309 27.51 -4.69 -3.72
C GLU A 309 27.59 -3.80 -4.98
N ARG A 310 26.49 -3.69 -5.72
CA ARG A 310 26.40 -2.87 -6.94
C ARG A 310 26.64 -1.39 -6.67
N ALA A 311 26.08 -0.84 -5.59
CA ALA A 311 26.26 0.55 -5.21
C ALA A 311 27.72 0.83 -4.84
N SER A 312 28.33 0.00 -4.00
CA SER A 312 29.74 0.12 -3.60
C SER A 312 30.69 0.01 -4.80
N ALA A 313 30.44 -0.96 -5.69
CA ALA A 313 31.25 -1.13 -6.90
C ALA A 313 31.08 0.03 -7.88
N ARG A 314 29.86 0.58 -8.03
CA ARG A 314 29.59 1.75 -8.88
C ARG A 314 30.33 2.98 -8.37
N ILE A 315 30.17 3.31 -7.10
CA ILE A 315 30.85 4.45 -6.46
C ILE A 315 32.37 4.24 -6.53
N GLY A 316 32.84 3.04 -6.19
CA GLY A 316 34.29 2.71 -6.29
C GLY A 316 34.86 2.94 -7.67
N ARG A 317 34.14 2.54 -8.74
CA ARG A 317 34.63 2.76 -10.12
C ARG A 317 34.72 4.24 -10.51
N THR A 318 33.95 5.10 -9.92
CA THR A 318 33.93 6.55 -10.22
C THR A 318 34.84 7.38 -9.29
N LEU A 319 35.31 6.80 -8.18
CA LEU A 319 36.13 7.49 -7.18
C LEU A 319 37.63 7.53 -7.58
N THR A 320 37.94 8.21 -8.68
CA THR A 320 39.25 8.28 -9.31
C THR A 320 40.11 9.40 -8.72
N LEU A 321 40.19 9.49 -7.39
CA LEU A 321 40.93 10.52 -6.67
C LEU A 321 42.38 10.08 -6.45
N GLY A 322 43.33 10.89 -6.96
CA GLY A 322 44.75 10.64 -6.83
C GLY A 322 45.31 10.83 -5.43
N ALA A 323 46.22 10.00 -5.01
CA ALA A 323 46.87 10.06 -3.69
C ALA A 323 47.67 11.35 -3.44
N ASP A 324 48.07 12.03 -4.49
CA ASP A 324 48.79 13.31 -4.45
C ASP A 324 47.91 14.48 -4.05
N THR A 325 46.65 14.43 -4.45
CA THR A 325 45.66 15.47 -4.13
C THR A 325 44.73 15.08 -2.98
N THR A 326 44.51 13.80 -2.79
CA THR A 326 43.55 13.25 -1.79
C THR A 326 44.18 12.01 -1.12
N PRO A 327 45.16 12.21 -0.22
CA PRO A 327 45.85 11.12 0.47
C PRO A 327 44.94 10.43 1.48
N LEU A 328 45.19 9.14 1.76
CA LEU A 328 44.55 8.46 2.87
C LEU A 328 45.06 8.99 4.21
N ASP A 329 44.19 9.08 5.20
CA ASP A 329 44.59 9.23 6.59
C ASP A 329 45.12 7.91 7.17
N ALA A 330 45.59 7.94 8.42
CA ALA A 330 46.18 6.76 9.07
C ALA A 330 45.18 5.62 9.25
N ALA A 331 43.91 5.95 9.55
CA ALA A 331 42.87 4.95 9.76
C ALA A 331 42.48 4.25 8.45
N ALA A 332 42.33 5.00 7.38
CA ALA A 332 42.02 4.46 6.06
C ALA A 332 43.21 3.69 5.45
N THR A 333 44.45 4.11 5.75
CA THR A 333 45.66 3.37 5.37
C THR A 333 45.68 2.00 6.05
N THR A 334 45.40 1.96 7.36
CA THR A 334 45.32 0.70 8.12
C THR A 334 44.16 -0.18 7.58
N LEU A 335 43.03 0.43 7.25
CA LEU A 335 41.91 -0.28 6.65
C LEU A 335 42.26 -0.90 5.30
N LEU A 336 42.95 -0.15 4.41
CA LEU A 336 43.36 -0.66 3.12
C LEU A 336 44.32 -1.85 3.27
N ALA A 337 45.29 -1.78 4.19
CA ALA A 337 46.21 -2.86 4.48
C ALA A 337 45.48 -4.12 4.99
N ARG A 338 44.57 -3.95 5.92
CA ARG A 338 43.76 -5.05 6.48
C ARG A 338 42.85 -5.70 5.42
N LEU A 339 42.15 -4.93 4.60
CA LEU A 339 41.32 -5.44 3.52
C LEU A 339 42.18 -6.15 2.45
N GLY A 340 43.40 -5.61 2.15
CA GLY A 340 44.28 -6.19 1.19
C GLY A 340 44.88 -7.52 1.66
N SER A 341 45.16 -7.67 2.96
CA SER A 341 45.63 -8.93 3.54
C SER A 341 44.56 -10.01 3.61
N ALA A 342 43.30 -9.61 3.70
CA ALA A 342 42.17 -10.54 3.73
C ALA A 342 41.88 -11.16 2.34
N ASP A 343 42.15 -10.44 1.24
CA ASP A 343 42.02 -10.94 -0.14
C ASP A 343 43.17 -10.38 -1.00
N GLU A 344 44.35 -11.00 -0.87
CA GLU A 344 45.56 -10.56 -1.55
C GLU A 344 45.42 -10.58 -3.08
N ALA A 345 44.72 -11.57 -3.62
CA ALA A 345 44.51 -11.68 -5.07
C ALA A 345 43.67 -10.53 -5.62
N ALA A 346 42.54 -10.24 -4.99
CA ALA A 346 41.72 -9.10 -5.37
C ALA A 346 42.41 -7.76 -5.14
N ALA A 347 43.19 -7.63 -4.04
CA ALA A 347 43.95 -6.42 -3.75
C ALA A 347 45.01 -6.13 -4.83
N ALA A 348 45.75 -7.16 -5.29
CA ALA A 348 46.71 -7.04 -6.36
C ALA A 348 46.07 -6.65 -7.71
N GLU A 349 44.94 -7.29 -8.06
CA GLU A 349 44.19 -6.97 -9.28
C GLU A 349 43.67 -5.52 -9.25
N ILE A 350 43.06 -5.11 -8.15
CA ILE A 350 42.51 -3.75 -7.98
C ILE A 350 43.67 -2.71 -8.00
N ALA A 351 44.80 -3.00 -7.37
CA ALA A 351 45.97 -2.10 -7.36
C ALA A 351 46.55 -1.90 -8.76
N GLN A 352 46.62 -2.96 -9.56
CA GLN A 352 47.08 -2.89 -10.95
C GLN A 352 46.15 -2.01 -11.82
N ARG A 353 44.82 -2.12 -11.62
CA ARG A 353 43.81 -1.36 -12.40
C ARG A 353 43.62 0.06 -11.90
N SER A 354 44.01 0.36 -10.68
CA SER A 354 43.77 1.66 -10.01
C SER A 354 45.06 2.15 -9.31
N PRO A 355 46.16 2.35 -10.07
CA PRO A 355 47.39 2.83 -9.49
C PRO A 355 47.22 4.27 -9.01
N GLY A 356 47.65 4.57 -7.77
CA GLY A 356 47.56 5.91 -7.20
C GLY A 356 46.16 6.38 -6.75
N GLU A 357 45.14 5.51 -6.76
CA GLU A 357 43.79 5.83 -6.37
C GLU A 357 43.36 5.07 -5.08
N PRO A 358 43.90 5.45 -3.92
CA PRO A 358 43.78 4.61 -2.72
C PRO A 358 42.36 4.52 -2.14
N HIS A 359 41.59 5.59 -2.15
CA HIS A 359 40.18 5.57 -1.69
C HIS A 359 39.28 4.66 -2.54
N ARG A 360 39.51 4.66 -3.86
CA ARG A 360 38.86 3.73 -4.80
C ARG A 360 39.17 2.28 -4.46
N ARG A 361 40.43 1.98 -4.16
CA ARG A 361 40.86 0.62 -3.79
C ARG A 361 40.21 0.14 -2.53
N VAL A 362 40.08 0.99 -1.49
CA VAL A 362 39.35 0.67 -0.26
C VAL A 362 37.90 0.29 -0.58
N LEU A 363 37.15 1.11 -1.34
CA LEU A 363 35.76 0.88 -1.62
C LEU A 363 35.49 -0.35 -2.51
N LEU A 364 36.38 -0.64 -3.47
CA LEU A 364 36.31 -1.85 -4.29
C LEU A 364 36.56 -3.12 -3.47
N LEU A 365 37.49 -3.09 -2.49
CA LEU A 365 37.70 -4.21 -1.56
C LEU A 365 36.51 -4.39 -0.61
N ILE A 366 35.87 -3.31 -0.15
CA ILE A 366 34.61 -3.36 0.58
C ILE A 366 33.50 -4.04 -0.27
N ALA A 367 33.41 -3.67 -1.56
CA ALA A 367 32.44 -4.31 -2.47
C ALA A 367 32.69 -5.83 -2.61
N ARG A 368 33.97 -6.27 -2.65
CA ARG A 368 34.30 -7.69 -2.64
C ARG A 368 33.90 -8.40 -1.35
N ARG A 369 34.03 -7.74 -0.20
CA ARG A 369 33.55 -8.31 1.07
C ARG A 369 32.02 -8.40 1.11
N ILE A 370 31.27 -7.43 0.55
CA ILE A 370 29.82 -7.51 0.42
C ILE A 370 29.41 -8.68 -0.49
N GLU A 371 30.14 -8.86 -1.62
CA GLU A 371 29.95 -10.03 -2.50
C GLU A 371 30.20 -11.36 -1.74
N ALA A 372 31.28 -11.42 -0.97
CA ALA A 372 31.60 -12.58 -0.13
C ALA A 372 30.51 -12.87 0.91
N THR A 373 29.95 -11.82 1.53
CA THR A 373 28.82 -11.93 2.46
C THR A 373 27.61 -12.53 1.77
N ARG A 374 27.25 -12.02 0.58
CA ARG A 374 26.14 -12.54 -0.22
C ARG A 374 26.36 -13.99 -0.65
N ARG A 375 27.58 -14.33 -1.07
CA ARG A 375 27.98 -15.69 -1.48
C ARG A 375 28.28 -16.61 -0.32
N ARG A 376 28.22 -16.12 0.93
CA ARG A 376 28.48 -16.88 2.16
C ARG A 376 29.91 -17.46 2.24
N ASN A 377 30.87 -16.71 1.80
CA ASN A 377 32.29 -17.02 2.01
C ASN A 377 32.68 -16.55 3.43
N ALA A 378 32.74 -17.49 4.37
CA ALA A 378 32.95 -17.22 5.80
C ALA A 378 34.29 -16.51 6.09
N ASP A 379 35.30 -16.70 5.25
CA ASP A 379 36.64 -16.12 5.45
C ASP A 379 36.67 -14.59 5.23
N LEU A 380 35.76 -14.08 4.39
CA LEU A 380 35.73 -12.67 4.00
C LEU A 380 34.42 -11.96 4.40
N ALA A 381 33.37 -12.71 4.68
CA ALA A 381 32.04 -12.14 4.91
C ALA A 381 32.01 -11.15 6.08
N TYR A 382 31.16 -10.15 5.99
CA TYR A 382 30.72 -9.37 7.15
C TYR A 382 29.81 -10.19 8.02
N THR A 383 29.99 -10.14 9.33
CA THR A 383 29.13 -10.81 10.30
C THR A 383 27.87 -9.98 10.57
N VAL A 384 28.04 -8.67 10.72
CA VAL A 384 26.96 -7.72 11.02
C VAL A 384 27.09 -6.45 10.15
N PRO A 385 26.00 -5.73 9.88
CA PRO A 385 26.03 -4.47 9.13
C PRO A 385 26.95 -3.40 9.73
N ASP A 386 27.12 -3.39 11.05
CA ASP A 386 27.95 -2.41 11.77
C ASP A 386 29.45 -2.51 11.42
N GLU A 387 29.92 -3.67 11.00
CA GLU A 387 31.29 -3.81 10.48
C GLU A 387 31.47 -3.04 9.17
N LEU A 388 30.53 -3.21 8.26
CA LEU A 388 30.48 -2.48 6.99
C LEU A 388 30.36 -0.97 7.24
N LEU A 389 29.47 -0.56 8.12
CA LEU A 389 29.29 0.86 8.48
C LEU A 389 30.57 1.48 9.03
N ARG A 390 31.31 0.78 9.90
CA ARG A 390 32.58 1.27 10.43
C ARG A 390 33.60 1.49 9.32
N GLU A 391 33.75 0.57 8.38
CA GLU A 391 34.67 0.69 7.25
C GLU A 391 34.27 1.86 6.31
N LEU A 392 32.99 1.99 5.99
CA LEU A 392 32.49 3.10 5.17
C LEU A 392 32.69 4.46 5.85
N ARG A 393 32.52 4.55 7.18
CA ARG A 393 32.74 5.78 7.94
C ARG A 393 34.19 6.15 8.05
N ILE A 394 35.12 5.16 8.15
CA ILE A 394 36.58 5.40 8.07
C ILE A 394 36.92 6.00 6.70
N LEU A 395 36.41 5.42 5.61
CA LEU A 395 36.62 5.94 4.26
C LEU A 395 36.04 7.35 4.11
N GLN A 396 34.86 7.60 4.62
CA GLN A 396 34.18 8.91 4.62
C GLN A 396 35.00 9.97 5.38
N ALA A 397 35.48 9.66 6.57
CA ALA A 397 36.31 10.57 7.38
C ALA A 397 37.63 10.89 6.67
N SER A 398 38.27 9.93 6.05
CA SER A 398 39.48 10.12 5.26
C SER A 398 39.27 11.07 4.07
N LEU A 399 38.14 10.90 3.33
CA LEU A 399 37.82 11.81 2.23
C LEU A 399 37.53 13.24 2.75
N ALA A 400 36.80 13.36 3.85
CA ALA A 400 36.49 14.66 4.44
C ALA A 400 37.75 15.39 4.93
N SER A 401 38.68 14.68 5.61
CA SER A 401 39.93 15.24 6.11
C SER A 401 40.89 15.67 4.98
N ALA A 402 40.81 14.99 3.83
CA ALA A 402 41.55 15.37 2.63
C ALA A 402 40.88 16.51 1.82
N GLY A 403 39.82 17.16 2.35
CA GLY A 403 39.11 18.25 1.68
C GLY A 403 38.11 17.80 0.60
N ALA A 404 37.86 16.50 0.44
CA ALA A 404 36.97 15.94 -0.56
C ALA A 404 35.52 15.77 -0.03
N GLY A 405 34.97 16.79 0.64
CA GLY A 405 33.68 16.78 1.31
C GLY A 405 32.50 16.34 0.39
N ARG A 406 32.47 16.78 -0.87
CA ARG A 406 31.45 16.36 -1.85
C ARG A 406 31.45 14.85 -2.10
N HIS A 407 32.63 14.21 -2.10
CA HIS A 407 32.74 12.77 -2.27
C HIS A 407 32.46 12.03 -0.96
N ALA A 408 32.82 12.61 0.19
CA ALA A 408 32.52 12.07 1.51
C ALA A 408 31.00 12.04 1.79
N TYR A 409 30.33 13.16 1.52
CA TYR A 409 28.92 13.36 1.91
C TYR A 409 27.93 13.33 0.72
N GLY A 410 28.38 12.95 -0.47
CA GLY A 410 27.56 12.68 -1.66
C GLY A 410 27.06 11.23 -1.72
N GLU A 411 27.44 10.52 -2.80
CA GLU A 411 27.02 9.14 -3.07
C GLU A 411 27.48 8.15 -1.98
N LEU A 412 28.64 8.37 -1.36
CA LEU A 412 29.11 7.53 -0.26
C LEU A 412 28.17 7.66 0.96
N GLN A 413 27.67 8.86 1.23
CA GLN A 413 26.66 9.06 2.28
C GLN A 413 25.35 8.35 1.96
N HIS A 414 24.91 8.34 0.70
CA HIS A 414 23.74 7.55 0.29
C HIS A 414 23.93 6.06 0.56
N LEU A 415 25.12 5.52 0.26
CA LEU A 415 25.45 4.12 0.58
C LEU A 415 25.43 3.85 2.09
N ILE A 416 25.96 4.77 2.92
CA ILE A 416 25.91 4.66 4.38
C ILE A 416 24.44 4.62 4.85
N TRP A 417 23.60 5.53 4.37
CA TRP A 417 22.17 5.55 4.68
C TRP A 417 21.45 4.29 4.22
N GLN A 418 21.83 3.70 3.08
CA GLN A 418 21.28 2.41 2.63
C GLN A 418 21.59 1.30 3.62
N VAL A 419 22.83 1.22 4.12
CA VAL A 419 23.21 0.20 5.11
C VAL A 419 22.50 0.45 6.45
N GLU A 420 22.39 1.69 6.90
CA GLU A 420 21.71 2.05 8.17
C GLU A 420 20.22 1.75 8.13
N THR A 421 19.58 1.96 6.97
CA THR A 421 18.15 1.73 6.78
C THR A 421 17.82 0.25 6.61
N PHE A 422 18.49 -0.41 5.67
CA PHE A 422 18.12 -1.73 5.19
C PHE A 422 18.94 -2.87 5.81
N GLY A 423 20.08 -2.55 6.49
CA GLY A 423 20.97 -3.56 7.06
C GLY A 423 21.38 -4.62 6.05
N PHE A 424 21.45 -5.88 6.50
CA PHE A 424 21.58 -7.07 5.64
C PHE A 424 20.27 -7.86 5.51
N HIS A 425 19.17 -7.32 6.02
CA HIS A 425 17.87 -7.95 6.03
C HIS A 425 16.86 -7.34 5.05
N LEU A 426 17.08 -6.13 4.53
CA LEU A 426 16.23 -5.34 3.66
C LEU A 426 14.91 -4.90 4.30
N THR A 427 14.12 -5.88 4.76
CA THR A 427 12.82 -5.66 5.44
C THR A 427 12.81 -6.37 6.78
N GLU A 428 12.19 -5.74 7.77
CA GLU A 428 11.89 -6.34 9.06
C GLU A 428 10.69 -7.29 8.88
N LEU A 429 10.94 -8.59 8.85
CA LEU A 429 9.87 -9.59 8.74
C LEU A 429 9.08 -9.62 10.04
N GLU A 430 7.78 -9.36 9.95
CA GLU A 430 6.89 -9.41 11.09
C GLU A 430 6.03 -10.68 11.03
N VAL A 431 6.07 -11.45 12.09
CA VAL A 431 5.24 -12.66 12.23
C VAL A 431 3.91 -12.29 12.85
N ARG A 432 2.80 -12.77 12.29
CA ARG A 432 1.47 -12.60 12.86
C ARG A 432 0.77 -13.95 13.02
N GLN A 433 0.15 -14.18 14.18
CA GLN A 433 -0.64 -15.36 14.46
C GLN A 433 -1.81 -15.03 15.39
N HIS A 434 -2.87 -15.82 15.29
CA HIS A 434 -4.08 -15.69 16.11
C HIS A 434 -3.87 -16.16 17.55
N SER A 435 -4.32 -15.37 18.56
CA SER A 435 -4.20 -15.70 19.99
C SER A 435 -4.74 -17.08 20.36
N GLN A 436 -5.85 -17.50 19.74
CA GLN A 436 -6.45 -18.81 19.98
C GLN A 436 -5.54 -19.97 19.60
N VAL A 437 -4.70 -19.80 18.55
CA VAL A 437 -3.73 -20.83 18.16
C VAL A 437 -2.69 -21.02 19.24
N HIS A 438 -2.20 -19.92 19.85
CA HIS A 438 -1.24 -19.97 20.96
C HIS A 438 -1.83 -20.68 22.16
N ARG A 439 -3.08 -20.32 22.57
CA ARG A 439 -3.78 -20.96 23.69
C ARG A 439 -3.94 -22.48 23.45
N LYS A 440 -4.34 -22.87 22.22
CA LYS A 440 -4.52 -24.28 21.87
C LYS A 440 -3.20 -25.06 21.94
N VAL A 441 -2.13 -24.52 21.39
CA VAL A 441 -0.81 -25.17 21.39
C VAL A 441 -0.25 -25.30 22.80
N LEU A 442 -0.36 -24.27 23.65
CA LEU A 442 0.10 -24.36 25.04
C LEU A 442 -0.70 -25.35 25.87
N ALA A 443 -2.02 -25.45 25.67
CA ALA A 443 -2.85 -26.45 26.33
C ALA A 443 -2.41 -27.87 25.92
N GLU A 444 -2.18 -28.11 24.63
CA GLU A 444 -1.66 -29.38 24.13
C GLU A 444 -0.30 -29.73 24.73
N LEU A 445 0.66 -28.78 24.73
CA LEU A 445 1.98 -29.01 25.29
C LEU A 445 1.97 -29.32 26.80
N ALA A 446 1.00 -28.76 27.53
CA ALA A 446 0.84 -29.05 28.96
C ALA A 446 0.28 -30.45 29.25
N GLU A 447 -0.42 -31.07 28.31
CA GLU A 447 -1.02 -32.40 28.39
C GLU A 447 -0.09 -33.53 27.86
N LEU A 448 0.97 -33.19 27.10
CA LEU A 448 1.90 -34.16 26.52
C LEU A 448 2.71 -34.87 27.59
N ALA A 449 2.72 -36.20 27.51
CA ALA A 449 3.60 -37.01 28.35
C ALA A 449 5.06 -36.94 27.88
N PRO A 450 6.04 -37.15 28.75
CA PRO A 450 7.45 -37.18 28.35
C PRO A 450 7.71 -38.24 27.27
N GLY A 451 8.11 -37.81 26.09
CA GLY A 451 8.40 -38.65 24.93
C GLY A 451 7.33 -38.64 23.84
N ASP A 452 6.17 -38.02 24.07
CA ASP A 452 5.16 -37.84 23.06
C ASP A 452 5.56 -36.73 22.06
N GLU A 453 5.15 -36.90 20.80
CA GLU A 453 5.36 -35.88 19.77
C GLU A 453 4.18 -34.89 19.73
N PRO A 454 4.44 -33.57 19.63
CA PRO A 454 3.40 -32.60 19.44
C PRO A 454 2.65 -32.78 18.11
N SER A 455 1.41 -32.33 18.06
CA SER A 455 0.65 -32.29 16.80
C SER A 455 1.40 -31.53 15.70
N GLU A 456 0.99 -31.73 14.45
CA GLU A 456 1.52 -30.97 13.31
C GLU A 456 1.39 -29.46 13.51
N LEU A 457 0.26 -28.99 14.07
CA LEU A 457 0.03 -27.58 14.38
C LEU A 457 1.00 -27.08 15.46
N ALA A 458 1.16 -27.80 16.56
CA ALA A 458 2.05 -27.43 17.65
C ALA A 458 3.51 -27.44 17.19
N SER A 459 3.92 -28.46 16.45
CA SER A 459 5.26 -28.56 15.86
C SER A 459 5.56 -27.36 14.94
N GLU A 460 4.62 -27.01 14.07
CA GLU A 460 4.77 -25.88 13.14
C GLU A 460 4.85 -24.55 13.87
N VAL A 461 4.04 -24.34 14.93
CA VAL A 461 4.11 -23.10 15.74
C VAL A 461 5.46 -22.98 16.46
N LEU A 462 5.97 -24.07 17.02
CA LEU A 462 7.30 -24.08 17.66
C LEU A 462 8.42 -23.84 16.62
N ASP A 463 8.29 -24.42 15.42
CA ASP A 463 9.26 -24.22 14.34
C ASP A 463 9.30 -22.77 13.83
N VAL A 464 8.20 -22.01 13.98
CA VAL A 464 8.22 -20.57 13.69
C VAL A 464 9.18 -19.83 14.63
N PHE A 465 9.12 -20.08 15.94
CA PHE A 465 10.03 -19.45 16.90
C PHE A 465 11.49 -19.84 16.67
N ARG A 466 11.74 -21.12 16.33
CA ARG A 466 13.06 -21.60 15.91
C ARG A 466 13.53 -20.91 14.63
N SER A 467 12.61 -20.63 13.71
CA SER A 467 12.90 -19.91 12.47
C SER A 467 13.21 -18.43 12.74
N VAL A 468 12.49 -17.79 13.65
CA VAL A 468 12.78 -16.42 14.08
C VAL A 468 14.17 -16.35 14.72
N ALA A 469 14.52 -17.27 15.62
CA ALA A 469 15.86 -17.33 16.20
C ALA A 469 16.96 -17.49 15.13
N PHE A 470 16.75 -18.39 14.17
CA PHE A 470 17.67 -18.60 13.04
C PHE A 470 17.82 -17.33 12.17
N ILE A 471 16.73 -16.61 11.90
CA ILE A 471 16.76 -15.37 11.11
C ILE A 471 17.51 -14.29 11.86
N GLN A 472 17.28 -14.15 13.18
CA GLN A 472 17.95 -13.17 14.02
C GLN A 472 19.46 -13.44 14.14
N GLU A 473 19.85 -14.69 14.34
CA GLU A 473 21.27 -15.08 14.38
C GLU A 473 21.98 -14.74 13.07
N ARG A 474 21.29 -14.93 11.94
CA ARG A 474 21.90 -14.79 10.63
C ARG A 474 21.89 -13.38 10.06
N HIS A 475 20.82 -12.62 10.31
CA HIS A 475 20.56 -11.33 9.68
C HIS A 475 20.44 -10.17 10.69
N GLY A 476 20.62 -10.47 11.97
CA GLY A 476 20.48 -9.54 13.08
C GLY A 476 19.08 -9.51 13.69
N PRO A 477 18.96 -9.03 14.93
CA PRO A 477 17.69 -9.07 15.70
C PRO A 477 16.55 -8.28 15.04
N ARG A 478 16.87 -7.26 14.24
CA ARG A 478 15.87 -6.47 13.49
C ARG A 478 15.20 -7.25 12.36
N ALA A 479 15.84 -8.28 11.84
CA ALA A 479 15.34 -9.02 10.68
C ALA A 479 14.00 -9.73 10.92
N ALA A 480 13.73 -10.18 12.15
CA ALA A 480 12.48 -10.81 12.55
C ALA A 480 12.23 -10.61 14.07
N GLY A 481 12.21 -9.36 14.50
CA GLY A 481 12.07 -9.01 15.92
C GLY A 481 10.64 -8.70 16.39
N ARG A 482 9.64 -8.75 15.50
CA ARG A 482 8.25 -8.37 15.83
C ARG A 482 7.31 -9.55 15.65
N TYR A 483 6.44 -9.72 16.66
CA TYR A 483 5.41 -10.76 16.67
C TYR A 483 4.06 -10.14 17.00
N ILE A 484 3.12 -10.16 16.05
CA ILE A 484 1.78 -9.58 16.20
C ILE A 484 0.82 -10.68 16.65
N VAL A 485 0.05 -10.41 17.70
CA VAL A 485 -0.99 -11.30 18.20
C VAL A 485 -2.36 -10.79 17.76
N SER A 486 -2.96 -11.44 16.75
CA SER A 486 -4.31 -11.10 16.32
C SER A 486 -5.34 -11.49 17.39
N PHE A 487 -6.41 -10.71 17.52
CA PHE A 487 -7.47 -10.91 18.50
C PHE A 487 -6.91 -11.03 19.92
N THR A 488 -6.12 -10.03 20.33
CA THR A 488 -5.64 -9.92 21.71
C THR A 488 -6.79 -9.52 22.63
N GLN A 489 -7.16 -10.42 23.55
CA GLN A 489 -8.29 -10.24 24.46
C GLN A 489 -7.86 -10.15 25.93
N SER A 490 -6.61 -10.50 26.23
CA SER A 490 -6.03 -10.45 27.56
C SER A 490 -4.52 -10.25 27.50
N SER A 491 -3.93 -9.83 28.61
CA SER A 491 -2.48 -9.76 28.80
C SER A 491 -1.82 -11.14 28.69
N GLU A 492 -2.53 -12.20 29.05
CA GLU A 492 -2.10 -13.60 28.94
C GLU A 492 -1.80 -14.00 27.49
N ASP A 493 -2.52 -13.44 26.49
CA ASP A 493 -2.25 -13.71 25.09
C ASP A 493 -0.85 -13.27 24.67
N ILE A 494 -0.32 -12.24 25.29
CA ILE A 494 1.04 -11.73 25.09
C ILE A 494 2.05 -12.65 25.79
N ALA A 495 1.81 -13.01 27.05
CA ALA A 495 2.65 -13.94 27.80
C ALA A 495 2.78 -15.30 27.12
N ASN A 496 1.72 -15.78 26.48
CA ASN A 496 1.71 -17.06 25.76
C ASN A 496 2.73 -17.10 24.61
N VAL A 497 3.01 -15.99 23.95
CA VAL A 497 4.04 -15.92 22.92
C VAL A 497 5.43 -16.12 23.49
N TYR A 498 5.75 -15.49 24.61
CA TYR A 498 7.04 -15.66 25.29
C TYR A 498 7.21 -17.11 25.81
N ARG A 499 6.15 -17.70 26.37
CA ARG A 499 6.17 -19.10 26.80
C ARG A 499 6.43 -20.06 25.65
N LEU A 500 5.78 -19.84 24.48
CA LEU A 500 6.02 -20.63 23.27
C LEU A 500 7.44 -20.45 22.75
N ALA A 501 7.99 -19.23 22.79
CA ALA A 501 9.36 -18.98 22.37
C ALA A 501 10.36 -19.75 23.23
N VAL A 502 10.17 -19.79 24.56
CA VAL A 502 10.97 -20.60 25.49
C VAL A 502 10.80 -22.08 25.23
N ALA A 503 9.56 -22.57 25.07
CA ALA A 503 9.28 -23.98 24.77
C ALA A 503 9.92 -24.44 23.44
N ALA A 504 9.96 -23.58 22.44
CA ALA A 504 10.54 -23.86 21.13
C ALA A 504 12.05 -24.03 21.15
N THR A 505 12.76 -23.30 21.98
CA THR A 505 14.24 -23.29 22.05
C THR A 505 14.77 -24.34 23.02
N GLY A 506 13.97 -24.75 24.00
CA GLY A 506 14.33 -25.76 24.99
C GLY A 506 15.21 -25.26 26.14
N PRO A 507 15.49 -26.13 27.12
CA PRO A 507 16.23 -25.75 28.32
C PRO A 507 17.66 -25.29 28.01
N GLY A 508 18.05 -24.12 28.54
CA GLY A 508 19.41 -23.58 28.45
C GLY A 508 19.74 -22.86 27.13
N ALA A 509 18.84 -22.84 26.17
CA ALA A 509 18.98 -22.02 24.95
C ALA A 509 18.35 -20.62 25.16
N THR A 510 18.90 -19.62 24.49
CA THR A 510 18.34 -18.26 24.51
C THR A 510 17.17 -18.17 23.54
N PRO A 511 15.96 -17.81 24.00
CA PRO A 511 14.84 -17.60 23.09
C PRO A 511 15.09 -16.38 22.18
N PRO A 512 14.41 -16.30 21.03
CA PRO A 512 14.51 -15.14 20.14
C PRO A 512 14.06 -13.86 20.86
N SER A 513 14.75 -12.74 20.59
CA SER A 513 14.35 -11.43 21.08
C SER A 513 13.09 -10.96 20.35
N LEU A 514 11.98 -10.80 21.07
CA LEU A 514 10.69 -10.46 20.49
C LEU A 514 10.11 -9.19 21.10
N ASN A 515 9.65 -8.31 20.25
CA ASN A 515 8.66 -7.28 20.58
C ASN A 515 7.29 -7.86 20.22
N VAL A 516 6.54 -8.29 21.23
CA VAL A 516 5.21 -8.86 21.05
C VAL A 516 4.19 -7.72 21.01
N ILE A 517 3.45 -7.61 19.92
CA ILE A 517 2.56 -6.49 19.61
C ILE A 517 1.11 -6.97 19.74
N PRO A 518 0.35 -6.45 20.70
CA PRO A 518 -1.08 -6.72 20.78
C PRO A 518 -1.80 -6.05 19.60
N LEU A 519 -2.73 -6.78 18.97
CA LEU A 519 -3.62 -6.26 17.95
C LEU A 519 -5.06 -6.32 18.45
N PHE A 520 -5.67 -5.14 18.57
CA PHE A 520 -7.07 -4.98 18.97
C PHE A 520 -7.94 -4.78 17.74
N GLU A 521 -8.85 -5.73 17.47
CA GLU A 521 -9.57 -5.83 16.18
C GLU A 521 -11.08 -5.67 16.31
N THR A 522 -11.69 -6.06 17.43
CA THR A 522 -13.12 -5.88 17.67
C THR A 522 -13.40 -4.61 18.48
N PHE A 523 -14.64 -4.16 18.44
CA PHE A 523 -15.08 -3.03 19.27
C PHE A 523 -14.84 -3.28 20.76
N ALA A 524 -15.10 -4.49 21.23
CA ALA A 524 -14.85 -4.89 22.63
C ALA A 524 -13.34 -4.88 22.97
N ASP A 525 -12.48 -5.35 22.06
CA ASP A 525 -11.03 -5.34 22.27
C ASP A 525 -10.50 -3.90 22.34
N LEU A 526 -10.99 -3.00 21.47
CA LEU A 526 -10.63 -1.59 21.47
C LEU A 526 -10.99 -0.90 22.79
N GLN A 527 -12.17 -1.20 23.35
CA GLN A 527 -12.58 -0.67 24.65
C GLN A 527 -11.77 -1.24 25.81
N ALA A 528 -11.34 -2.50 25.71
CA ALA A 528 -10.56 -3.16 26.75
C ALA A 528 -9.04 -2.83 26.68
N ALA A 529 -8.56 -2.22 25.60
CA ALA A 529 -7.15 -2.03 25.32
C ALA A 529 -6.36 -1.36 26.46
N PRO A 530 -6.80 -0.23 27.08
CA PRO A 530 -6.04 0.39 28.16
C PRO A 530 -5.84 -0.53 29.37
N ARG A 531 -6.88 -1.30 29.74
CA ARG A 531 -6.81 -2.28 30.84
C ARG A 531 -5.84 -3.42 30.51
N ILE A 532 -5.94 -3.99 29.31
CA ILE A 532 -5.06 -5.07 28.87
C ILE A 532 -3.61 -4.62 28.84
N LEU A 533 -3.35 -3.40 28.35
CA LEU A 533 -2.01 -2.81 28.30
C LEU A 533 -1.45 -2.55 29.71
N ALA A 534 -2.27 -2.11 30.67
CA ALA A 534 -1.86 -1.94 32.07
C ALA A 534 -1.46 -3.28 32.68
N GLU A 535 -2.28 -4.32 32.53
CA GLU A 535 -1.97 -5.68 32.99
C GLU A 535 -0.71 -6.25 32.31
N MET A 536 -0.48 -5.91 31.01
CA MET A 536 0.69 -6.35 30.27
C MET A 536 1.99 -5.79 30.83
N LEU A 537 2.01 -4.57 31.37
CA LEU A 537 3.20 -3.98 32.02
C LEU A 537 3.66 -4.74 33.26
N GLU A 538 2.76 -5.48 33.90
CA GLU A 538 3.08 -6.28 35.11
C GLU A 538 3.82 -7.59 34.76
N GLN A 539 3.87 -7.96 33.46
CA GLN A 539 4.54 -9.18 33.00
C GLN A 539 6.06 -8.99 32.99
N PRO A 540 6.85 -9.93 33.57
CA PRO A 540 8.31 -9.82 33.66
C PRO A 540 8.97 -9.64 32.27
N GLU A 541 8.55 -10.39 31.26
CA GLU A 541 9.11 -10.36 29.92
C GLU A 541 8.90 -9.00 29.24
N VAL A 542 7.75 -8.37 29.47
CA VAL A 542 7.44 -7.04 28.97
C VAL A 542 8.24 -5.99 29.71
N ALA A 543 8.38 -6.11 31.02
CA ALA A 543 9.21 -5.21 31.84
C ALA A 543 10.68 -5.25 31.38
N GLU A 544 11.23 -6.45 31.13
CA GLU A 544 12.58 -6.64 30.61
C GLU A 544 12.74 -6.01 29.21
N LEU A 545 11.79 -6.24 28.32
CA LEU A 545 11.78 -5.62 26.99
C LEU A 545 11.81 -4.10 27.08
N LEU A 546 10.95 -3.50 27.90
CA LEU A 546 10.87 -2.05 28.07
C LEU A 546 12.16 -1.47 28.67
N ALA A 547 12.78 -2.17 29.62
CA ALA A 547 14.07 -1.78 30.18
C ALA A 547 15.19 -1.82 29.12
N ALA A 548 15.18 -2.83 28.25
CA ALA A 548 16.20 -3.01 27.24
C ALA A 548 16.06 -2.05 26.04
N ASN A 549 14.83 -1.62 25.72
CA ASN A 549 14.56 -0.87 24.48
C ASN A 549 14.28 0.63 24.70
N GLY A 550 14.46 1.16 25.93
CA GLY A 550 14.18 2.57 26.24
C GLY A 550 12.69 2.88 26.38
N ARG A 551 11.92 1.97 26.95
CA ARG A 551 10.46 2.05 27.22
C ARG A 551 9.61 2.24 25.96
N ARG A 552 10.01 1.63 24.84
CA ARG A 552 9.27 1.66 23.58
C ARG A 552 8.29 0.51 23.50
N LEU A 553 7.04 0.82 23.17
CA LEU A 553 5.96 -0.14 22.98
C LEU A 553 5.24 0.10 21.66
N GLU A 554 4.96 -0.96 20.94
CA GLU A 554 4.11 -0.94 19.75
C GLU A 554 2.75 -1.57 20.06
N VAL A 555 1.66 -0.93 19.62
CA VAL A 555 0.28 -1.42 19.77
C VAL A 555 -0.40 -1.32 18.41
N MET A 556 -1.00 -2.39 17.94
CA MET A 556 -1.67 -2.42 16.65
C MET A 556 -3.18 -2.29 16.79
N LEU A 557 -3.78 -1.53 15.88
CA LEU A 557 -5.22 -1.29 15.77
C LEU A 557 -5.76 -1.86 14.46
N GLY A 558 -6.81 -2.68 14.56
CA GLY A 558 -7.44 -3.34 13.43
C GLY A 558 -8.58 -2.50 12.85
N TYR A 559 -8.40 -1.96 11.65
CA TYR A 559 -9.37 -1.10 10.98
C TYR A 559 -10.44 -1.89 10.20
N SER A 560 -10.02 -2.95 9.50
CA SER A 560 -10.90 -3.72 8.63
C SER A 560 -11.85 -4.62 9.40
N ASP A 561 -11.34 -5.29 10.42
CA ASP A 561 -12.14 -6.20 11.24
C ASP A 561 -13.09 -5.43 12.15
N SER A 562 -12.69 -4.31 12.73
CA SER A 562 -13.59 -3.43 13.48
C SER A 562 -14.70 -2.84 12.60
N SER A 563 -14.39 -2.44 11.36
CA SER A 563 -15.42 -1.97 10.40
C SER A 563 -16.42 -3.07 10.02
N LYS A 564 -15.96 -4.32 9.94
CA LYS A 564 -16.83 -5.48 9.73
C LYS A 564 -17.67 -5.81 10.98
N ASP A 565 -17.14 -5.57 12.18
CA ASP A 565 -17.78 -5.85 13.46
C ASP A 565 -18.95 -4.88 13.75
N VAL A 566 -18.73 -3.56 13.65
CA VAL A 566 -19.72 -2.54 14.08
C VAL A 566 -20.10 -1.53 13.00
N GLY A 567 -19.65 -1.70 11.78
CA GLY A 567 -19.86 -0.77 10.67
C GLY A 567 -18.78 0.32 10.58
N PRO A 568 -18.65 0.98 9.39
CA PRO A 568 -17.51 1.87 9.10
C PRO A 568 -17.49 3.15 9.95
N VAL A 569 -18.66 3.70 10.28
CA VAL A 569 -18.78 4.95 11.06
C VAL A 569 -18.40 4.71 12.51
N ALA A 570 -19.06 3.74 13.15
CA ALA A 570 -18.82 3.39 14.55
C ALA A 570 -17.38 2.93 14.76
N ALA A 571 -16.84 2.12 13.85
CA ALA A 571 -15.43 1.69 13.91
C ALA A 571 -14.46 2.87 13.83
N THR A 572 -14.73 3.88 12.98
CA THR A 572 -13.88 5.08 12.88
C THR A 572 -13.86 5.85 14.21
N LEU A 573 -15.04 6.04 14.83
CA LEU A 573 -15.15 6.73 16.12
C LEU A 573 -14.50 5.94 17.26
N ALA A 574 -14.74 4.63 17.31
CA ALA A 574 -14.15 3.74 18.34
C ALA A 574 -12.62 3.66 18.23
N LEU A 575 -12.08 3.64 17.03
CA LEU A 575 -10.64 3.66 16.79
C LEU A 575 -10.01 4.99 17.25
N TYR A 576 -10.67 6.10 16.99
CA TYR A 576 -10.19 7.42 17.48
C TYR A 576 -10.16 7.47 19.01
N GLU A 577 -11.24 7.02 19.64
CA GLU A 577 -11.35 6.98 21.10
C GLU A 577 -10.30 6.05 21.72
N ALA A 578 -10.15 4.83 21.19
CA ALA A 578 -9.13 3.88 21.65
C ALA A 578 -7.70 4.46 21.52
N GLN A 579 -7.39 5.13 20.41
CA GLN A 579 -6.10 5.78 20.24
C GLN A 579 -5.86 6.88 21.27
N SER A 580 -6.88 7.70 21.54
CA SER A 580 -6.80 8.76 22.56
C SER A 580 -6.52 8.17 23.95
N GLN A 581 -7.26 7.12 24.32
CA GLN A 581 -7.10 6.45 25.62
C GLN A 581 -5.74 5.75 25.76
N ILE A 582 -5.29 5.05 24.69
CA ILE A 582 -3.97 4.38 24.69
C ILE A 582 -2.84 5.40 24.76
N ALA A 583 -2.96 6.54 24.05
CA ALA A 583 -1.96 7.60 24.09
C ALA A 583 -1.87 8.24 25.48
N ALA A 584 -2.99 8.53 26.11
CA ALA A 584 -3.03 9.04 27.49
C ALA A 584 -2.40 8.04 28.48
N TRP A 585 -2.79 6.76 28.40
CA TRP A 585 -2.20 5.70 29.20
C TRP A 585 -0.67 5.61 29.02
N ALA A 586 -0.19 5.71 27.77
CA ALA A 586 1.25 5.65 27.51
C ALA A 586 2.01 6.82 28.11
N GLN A 587 1.46 8.04 28.07
CA GLN A 587 2.04 9.20 28.73
C GLN A 587 2.12 9.04 30.25
N GLU A 588 1.03 8.60 30.88
CA GLU A 588 0.97 8.35 32.32
C GLU A 588 2.02 7.33 32.79
N ASN A 589 2.32 6.34 31.93
CA ASN A 589 3.28 5.30 32.23
C ASN A 589 4.70 5.57 31.68
N GLY A 590 4.96 6.74 31.09
CA GLY A 590 6.27 7.11 30.53
C GLY A 590 6.72 6.17 29.42
N ILE A 591 5.80 5.75 28.53
CA ILE A 591 6.04 4.83 27.43
C ILE A 591 6.15 5.63 26.13
N GLU A 592 7.21 5.37 25.36
CA GLU A 592 7.35 5.82 24.00
C GLU A 592 6.49 4.93 23.08
N LEU A 593 5.24 5.36 22.87
CA LEU A 593 4.24 4.60 22.12
C LEU A 593 4.45 4.73 20.61
N THR A 594 4.30 3.62 19.90
CA THR A 594 4.09 3.60 18.46
C THR A 594 2.78 2.89 18.16
N LEU A 595 1.80 3.63 17.67
CA LEU A 595 0.57 3.02 17.15
C LEU A 595 0.84 2.47 15.76
N PHE A 596 0.48 1.20 15.58
CA PHE A 596 0.57 0.51 14.30
C PHE A 596 -0.84 0.44 13.67
N HIS A 597 -1.03 1.22 12.62
CA HIS A 597 -2.31 1.32 11.94
C HIS A 597 -2.48 0.19 10.94
N GLY A 598 -3.34 -0.76 11.26
CA GLY A 598 -3.86 -1.76 10.32
C GLY A 598 -4.80 -1.06 9.35
N ARG A 599 -4.34 -0.78 8.16
CA ARG A 599 -5.01 0.08 7.20
C ARG A 599 -6.37 -0.45 6.76
N GLY A 600 -7.40 0.33 7.00
CA GLY A 600 -8.77 0.12 6.53
C GLY A 600 -9.57 1.41 6.66
N GLY A 601 -10.48 1.72 5.78
CA GLY A 601 -11.46 2.82 5.86
C GLY A 601 -10.92 4.23 6.11
N ALA A 602 -10.46 4.55 7.30
CA ALA A 602 -10.13 5.93 7.70
C ALA A 602 -8.79 6.46 7.17
N LEU A 603 -7.77 5.61 6.94
CA LEU A 603 -6.41 6.02 6.53
C LEU A 603 -6.12 5.81 5.03
N GLY A 604 -7.13 6.00 4.15
CA GLY A 604 -6.93 6.04 2.70
C GLY A 604 -7.58 4.93 1.89
N ARG A 605 -8.54 4.18 2.43
CA ARG A 605 -9.55 3.52 1.60
C ARG A 605 -10.35 4.59 0.89
N GLY A 606 -10.56 4.39 -0.40
CA GLY A 606 -11.22 5.39 -1.22
C GLY A 606 -10.28 6.44 -1.83
N GLY A 607 -8.95 6.44 -1.53
CA GLY A 607 -7.97 7.35 -2.14
C GLY A 607 -7.81 8.70 -1.43
N GLY A 608 -8.23 8.82 -0.17
CA GLY A 608 -7.96 10.01 0.64
C GLY A 608 -6.46 10.20 0.89
N PRO A 609 -5.94 11.44 0.92
CA PRO A 609 -4.53 11.70 1.16
C PRO A 609 -4.11 11.24 2.56
N ALA A 610 -3.02 10.47 2.65
CA ALA A 610 -2.54 9.95 3.93
C ALA A 610 -2.17 11.06 4.94
N ASN A 611 -1.62 12.18 4.46
CA ASN A 611 -1.28 13.35 5.26
C ASN A 611 -2.51 13.93 6.00
N VAL A 612 -3.65 14.07 5.35
CA VAL A 612 -4.89 14.57 5.98
C VAL A 612 -5.35 13.64 7.11
N ALA A 613 -5.28 12.33 6.87
CA ALA A 613 -5.65 11.33 7.87
C ALA A 613 -4.70 11.33 9.08
N ILE A 614 -3.38 11.53 8.87
CA ILE A 614 -2.40 11.64 9.95
C ILE A 614 -2.65 12.87 10.81
N LEU A 615 -2.92 14.02 10.20
CA LEU A 615 -3.20 15.29 10.89
C LEU A 615 -4.55 15.29 11.64
N ALA A 616 -5.41 14.33 11.36
CA ALA A 616 -6.70 14.15 12.03
C ALA A 616 -6.65 13.16 13.22
N GLN A 617 -5.47 12.61 13.55
CA GLN A 617 -5.34 11.67 14.67
C GLN A 617 -5.46 12.38 16.02
N PRO A 618 -5.84 11.66 17.10
CA PRO A 618 -5.92 12.25 18.43
C PRO A 618 -4.55 12.76 18.94
N PRO A 619 -4.53 13.75 19.84
CA PRO A 619 -3.30 14.26 20.44
C PRO A 619 -2.43 13.14 20.99
N HIS A 620 -1.12 13.29 20.88
CA HIS A 620 -0.09 12.36 21.38
C HIS A 620 -0.11 10.94 20.80
N SER A 621 -0.99 10.63 19.84
CA SER A 621 -1.09 9.31 19.23
C SER A 621 -0.05 9.07 18.13
N VAL A 622 0.48 10.12 17.52
CA VAL A 622 1.50 10.04 16.44
C VAL A 622 2.89 10.35 16.96
N ASP A 623 3.09 11.44 17.69
CA ASP A 623 4.32 11.88 18.37
C ASP A 623 5.62 11.58 17.59
N GLY A 624 5.69 12.02 16.33
CA GLY A 624 6.84 11.81 15.45
C GLY A 624 7.05 10.38 14.92
N ARG A 625 6.17 9.44 15.24
CA ARG A 625 6.26 8.04 14.84
C ARG A 625 4.99 7.59 14.14
N PHE A 626 5.14 7.08 12.94
CA PHE A 626 4.00 6.60 12.17
C PHE A 626 4.28 5.25 11.53
N LYS A 627 3.55 4.23 11.97
CA LYS A 627 3.63 2.85 11.46
C LYS A 627 2.28 2.44 10.89
N LEU A 628 2.29 1.90 9.66
CA LEU A 628 1.05 1.46 9.00
C LEU A 628 1.30 0.27 8.09
N THR A 629 0.26 -0.53 7.84
CA THR A 629 0.30 -1.50 6.75
C THR A 629 0.09 -0.79 5.41
N GLU A 630 0.96 -1.06 4.44
CA GLU A 630 0.75 -0.77 3.04
C GLU A 630 0.23 -2.02 2.35
N GLN A 631 -1.04 -1.96 1.94
CA GLN A 631 -1.68 -3.10 1.29
C GLN A 631 -1.19 -3.24 -0.15
N GLY A 632 -1.10 -4.46 -0.65
CA GLY A 632 -0.50 -4.78 -1.93
C GLY A 632 -1.01 -3.96 -3.10
N GLU A 633 -2.30 -3.60 -3.10
CA GLU A 633 -2.95 -2.81 -4.15
C GLU A 633 -2.42 -1.37 -4.26
N VAL A 634 -1.89 -0.81 -3.18
CA VAL A 634 -1.36 0.56 -3.18
C VAL A 634 0.16 0.62 -3.28
N ILE A 635 0.85 -0.50 -3.12
CA ILE A 635 2.31 -0.54 -3.10
C ILE A 635 2.87 0.00 -4.42
N PHE A 636 2.39 -0.50 -5.56
CA PHE A 636 2.86 -0.03 -6.86
C PHE A 636 2.45 1.41 -7.16
N ALA A 637 1.24 1.82 -6.79
CA ALA A 637 0.76 3.19 -6.99
C ALA A 637 1.51 4.26 -6.17
N ARG A 638 2.16 3.86 -5.07
CA ARG A 638 2.88 4.77 -4.15
C ARG A 638 4.38 4.63 -4.20
N TYR A 639 4.87 3.44 -4.54
CA TYR A 639 6.29 3.09 -4.48
C TYR A 639 6.81 2.49 -5.79
N GLY A 640 5.99 2.45 -6.86
CA GLY A 640 6.38 1.92 -8.16
C GLY A 640 7.25 2.88 -8.97
N ASP A 641 7.12 4.18 -8.75
CA ASP A 641 7.90 5.24 -9.39
C ASP A 641 8.72 6.02 -8.35
N PRO A 642 10.00 6.37 -8.62
CA PRO A 642 10.86 7.07 -7.67
C PRO A 642 10.36 8.46 -7.25
N ASP A 643 9.79 9.24 -8.16
CA ASP A 643 9.33 10.60 -7.88
C ASP A 643 8.03 10.57 -7.06
N ILE A 644 7.14 9.63 -7.39
CA ILE A 644 5.90 9.39 -6.62
C ILE A 644 6.24 8.88 -5.22
N ALA A 645 7.17 7.92 -5.10
CA ALA A 645 7.60 7.37 -3.82
C ALA A 645 8.25 8.43 -2.93
N ALA A 646 9.16 9.24 -3.49
CA ALA A 646 9.79 10.33 -2.75
C ALA A 646 8.74 11.34 -2.26
N ARG A 647 7.77 11.72 -3.11
CA ARG A 647 6.69 12.63 -2.73
C ARG A 647 5.77 12.03 -1.67
N HIS A 648 5.42 10.75 -1.80
CA HIS A 648 4.59 10.08 -0.80
C HIS A 648 5.26 10.03 0.56
N ILE A 649 6.53 9.65 0.62
CA ILE A 649 7.30 9.62 1.88
C ILE A 649 7.38 11.04 2.47
N ASP A 650 7.69 12.05 1.65
CA ASP A 650 7.78 13.46 2.08
C ASP A 650 6.47 13.95 2.70
N GLN A 651 5.32 13.67 2.06
CA GLN A 651 4.00 14.02 2.61
C GLN A 651 3.69 13.33 3.94
N VAL A 652 4.03 12.03 4.06
CA VAL A 652 3.77 11.28 5.29
C VAL A 652 4.64 11.80 6.44
N ILE A 653 5.94 12.00 6.22
CA ILE A 653 6.83 12.49 7.28
C ILE A 653 6.52 13.92 7.69
N SER A 654 6.12 14.77 6.73
CA SER A 654 5.69 16.14 7.00
C SER A 654 4.44 16.16 7.88
N ALA A 655 3.44 15.34 7.56
CA ALA A 655 2.24 15.19 8.36
C ALA A 655 2.54 14.56 9.73
N THR A 656 3.45 13.59 9.80
CA THR A 656 3.87 12.97 11.05
C THR A 656 4.56 13.99 11.97
N LEU A 657 5.38 14.87 11.41
CA LEU A 657 6.02 15.95 12.17
C LEU A 657 4.99 16.97 12.69
N LEU A 658 4.07 17.41 11.82
CA LEU A 658 3.05 18.40 12.15
C LEU A 658 1.92 17.86 13.03
N ALA A 659 1.69 16.54 13.07
CA ALA A 659 0.69 15.95 13.95
C ALA A 659 1.01 16.18 15.43
N SER A 660 2.31 16.26 15.79
CA SER A 660 2.79 16.59 17.14
C SER A 660 3.05 18.09 17.37
N ALA A 661 2.65 18.97 16.43
CA ALA A 661 2.71 20.41 16.65
C ALA A 661 1.65 20.84 17.67
N PRO A 662 1.99 21.74 18.64
CA PRO A 662 1.07 22.16 19.69
C PRO A 662 -0.26 22.69 19.17
N SER A 663 -0.24 23.46 18.08
CA SER A 663 -1.46 23.99 17.45
C SER A 663 -2.34 22.88 16.86
N THR A 664 -1.76 21.82 16.32
CA THR A 664 -2.49 20.65 15.77
C THR A 664 -3.12 19.84 16.90
N GLU A 665 -2.35 19.54 17.94
CA GLU A 665 -2.84 18.78 19.10
C GLU A 665 -3.97 19.53 19.83
N ALA A 666 -3.80 20.83 20.10
CA ALA A 666 -4.83 21.65 20.73
C ALA A 666 -6.12 21.69 19.86
N ARG A 667 -6.01 21.95 18.57
CA ARG A 667 -7.17 21.94 17.66
C ARG A 667 -7.90 20.60 17.69
N ASN A 668 -7.19 19.47 17.66
CA ASN A 668 -7.82 18.14 17.64
C ASN A 668 -8.46 17.83 19.00
N ALA A 669 -7.84 18.21 20.13
CA ALA A 669 -8.40 18.08 21.47
C ALA A 669 -9.68 18.91 21.65
N ASP A 670 -9.64 20.20 21.29
CA ASP A 670 -10.78 21.11 21.40
C ASP A 670 -11.97 20.62 20.54
N ALA A 671 -11.70 20.20 19.32
CA ALA A 671 -12.71 19.66 18.42
C ALA A 671 -13.33 18.36 18.97
N ALA A 672 -12.52 17.43 19.45
CA ALA A 672 -13.02 16.19 20.04
C ALA A 672 -13.92 16.46 21.25
N ALA A 673 -13.55 17.39 22.14
CA ALA A 673 -14.36 17.77 23.28
C ALA A 673 -15.67 18.48 22.86
N LYS A 674 -15.59 19.43 21.89
CA LYS A 674 -16.74 20.19 21.41
C LYS A 674 -17.79 19.29 20.75
N TYR A 675 -17.36 18.30 20.00
CA TYR A 675 -18.26 17.43 19.23
C TYR A 675 -18.46 16.03 19.84
N ALA A 676 -18.09 15.80 21.09
CA ALA A 676 -18.26 14.52 21.77
C ALA A 676 -19.72 14.02 21.76
N GLY A 677 -20.70 14.91 21.94
CA GLY A 677 -22.13 14.56 21.87
C GLY A 677 -22.57 14.15 20.46
N VAL A 678 -22.01 14.79 19.42
CA VAL A 678 -22.26 14.41 18.02
C VAL A 678 -21.68 13.02 17.74
N ALA A 679 -20.45 12.77 18.18
CA ALA A 679 -19.79 11.47 18.07
C ALA A 679 -20.61 10.34 18.71
N ALA A 680 -21.08 10.54 19.93
CA ALA A 680 -21.86 9.54 20.67
C ALA A 680 -23.20 9.23 19.99
N THR A 681 -23.90 10.25 19.47
CA THR A 681 -25.14 10.07 18.72
C THR A 681 -24.89 9.31 17.42
N MET A 682 -23.85 9.68 16.68
CA MET A 682 -23.49 9.03 15.43
C MET A 682 -23.06 7.57 15.65
N ASP A 683 -22.27 7.28 16.67
CA ASP A 683 -21.86 5.92 17.01
C ASP A 683 -23.07 5.02 17.26
N ALA A 684 -23.97 5.43 18.14
CA ALA A 684 -25.16 4.64 18.50
C ALA A 684 -26.06 4.37 17.28
N ALA A 685 -26.41 5.42 16.54
CA ALA A 685 -27.34 5.31 15.40
C ALA A 685 -26.72 4.51 14.22
N SER A 686 -25.44 4.70 13.92
CA SER A 686 -24.77 3.96 12.85
C SER A 686 -24.66 2.48 13.17
N ARG A 687 -24.34 2.10 14.41
CA ARG A 687 -24.29 0.68 14.83
C ARG A 687 -25.65 0.01 14.75
N GLU A 688 -26.70 0.68 15.24
CA GLU A 688 -28.06 0.15 15.14
C GLU A 688 -28.44 -0.11 13.68
N ARG A 689 -28.18 0.86 12.79
CA ARG A 689 -28.43 0.71 11.35
C ARG A 689 -27.63 -0.42 10.71
N PHE A 690 -26.36 -0.53 11.04
CA PHE A 690 -25.48 -1.59 10.55
C PHE A 690 -25.96 -2.97 11.01
N PHE A 691 -26.31 -3.12 12.27
CA PHE A 691 -26.83 -4.38 12.81
C PHE A 691 -28.20 -4.75 12.24
N ALA A 692 -29.05 -3.78 11.92
CA ALA A 692 -30.32 -4.03 11.24
C ALA A 692 -30.14 -4.74 9.89
N LEU A 693 -28.99 -4.49 9.22
CA LEU A 693 -28.65 -5.17 7.97
C LEU A 693 -27.95 -6.51 8.24
N VAL A 694 -26.79 -6.47 8.92
CA VAL A 694 -25.88 -7.65 8.98
C VAL A 694 -26.36 -8.76 9.91
N LYS A 695 -27.22 -8.43 10.90
CA LYS A 695 -27.84 -9.41 11.81
C LYS A 695 -29.22 -9.85 11.33
N ALA A 696 -29.69 -9.35 10.19
CA ALA A 696 -30.97 -9.81 9.63
C ALA A 696 -30.87 -11.31 9.27
N PRO A 697 -31.92 -12.09 9.57
CA PRO A 697 -31.94 -13.50 9.20
C PRO A 697 -31.70 -13.70 7.69
N GLY A 698 -30.76 -14.56 7.31
CA GLY A 698 -30.45 -14.83 5.90
C GLY A 698 -29.59 -13.76 5.21
N PHE A 699 -29.03 -12.81 5.94
CA PHE A 699 -28.15 -11.79 5.37
C PHE A 699 -26.92 -12.39 4.65
N ALA A 700 -26.19 -13.30 5.28
CA ALA A 700 -24.96 -13.82 4.73
C ALA A 700 -25.15 -14.59 3.39
N PRO A 701 -26.13 -15.49 3.24
CA PRO A 701 -26.49 -16.08 1.95
C PRO A 701 -26.95 -15.05 0.91
N TRP A 702 -27.77 -14.07 1.33
CA TRP A 702 -28.19 -13.00 0.46
C TRP A 702 -27.02 -12.17 -0.05
N PHE A 703 -26.08 -11.78 0.82
CA PHE A 703 -24.86 -11.08 0.45
C PHE A 703 -24.04 -11.85 -0.59
N ALA A 704 -23.85 -13.15 -0.37
CA ALA A 704 -23.15 -14.00 -1.32
C ALA A 704 -23.86 -14.06 -2.69
N ARG A 705 -25.19 -13.93 -2.70
CA ARG A 705 -26.00 -13.94 -3.93
C ARG A 705 -26.04 -12.59 -4.65
N VAL A 706 -26.04 -11.46 -3.93
CA VAL A 706 -26.09 -10.11 -4.53
C VAL A 706 -24.71 -9.53 -4.86
N THR A 707 -23.65 -10.26 -4.60
CA THR A 707 -22.28 -9.85 -4.90
C THR A 707 -21.51 -11.01 -5.53
N PRO A 708 -20.38 -10.75 -6.23
CA PRO A 708 -19.53 -11.82 -6.76
C PRO A 708 -18.60 -12.41 -5.68
N MET A 709 -19.06 -12.57 -4.44
CA MET A 709 -18.24 -13.02 -3.32
C MET A 709 -17.61 -14.41 -3.54
N GLU A 710 -18.39 -15.36 -4.07
CA GLU A 710 -17.91 -16.71 -4.32
C GLU A 710 -16.85 -16.74 -5.40
N GLU A 711 -17.07 -15.97 -6.45
CA GLU A 711 -16.23 -15.88 -7.63
C GLU A 711 -14.93 -15.11 -7.34
N VAL A 712 -14.99 -14.09 -6.51
CA VAL A 712 -13.80 -13.42 -5.95
C VAL A 712 -12.91 -14.44 -5.22
N GLY A 713 -13.52 -15.39 -4.51
CA GLY A 713 -12.79 -16.48 -3.85
C GLY A 713 -12.06 -17.45 -4.80
N MET A 714 -12.50 -17.52 -6.05
CA MET A 714 -11.87 -18.36 -7.10
C MET A 714 -10.70 -17.67 -7.81
N LEU A 715 -10.59 -16.34 -7.71
CA LEU A 715 -9.47 -15.61 -8.29
C LEU A 715 -8.14 -16.03 -7.64
N ALA A 716 -7.11 -16.18 -8.45
CA ALA A 716 -5.74 -16.39 -8.01
C ALA A 716 -5.10 -15.10 -7.48
N LEU A 717 -5.78 -14.41 -6.55
CA LEU A 717 -5.42 -13.08 -6.05
C LEU A 717 -4.20 -13.12 -5.12
N GLY A 718 -4.07 -14.18 -4.32
CA GLY A 718 -2.99 -14.34 -3.37
C GLY A 718 -2.91 -15.75 -2.81
N SER A 719 -1.88 -16.01 -2.00
CA SER A 719 -1.70 -17.31 -1.35
C SER A 719 -2.76 -17.60 -0.29
N ARG A 720 -3.33 -16.54 0.33
CA ARG A 720 -4.29 -16.64 1.43
C ARG A 720 -5.68 -17.10 0.95
N PRO A 721 -6.34 -18.06 1.63
CA PRO A 721 -7.73 -18.41 1.32
C PRO A 721 -8.70 -17.24 1.52
N ALA A 722 -9.70 -17.10 0.65
CA ALA A 722 -10.65 -15.99 0.71
C ALA A 722 -11.66 -16.09 1.88
N ARG A 723 -11.91 -17.29 2.39
CA ARG A 723 -12.86 -17.55 3.48
C ARG A 723 -12.26 -18.46 4.55
N ARG A 724 -12.85 -18.42 5.76
CA ARG A 724 -12.44 -19.25 6.92
C ARG A 724 -13.11 -20.61 6.94
N GLY A 725 -14.29 -20.79 6.28
CA GLY A 725 -15.09 -22.01 6.25
C GLY A 725 -15.44 -22.51 4.85
N LEU A 726 -16.18 -23.61 4.76
CA LEU A 726 -16.65 -24.19 3.49
C LEU A 726 -17.90 -23.47 2.94
N SER A 727 -18.77 -22.94 3.82
CA SER A 727 -19.96 -22.19 3.50
C SER A 727 -19.94 -20.80 4.16
N VAL A 728 -20.74 -19.87 3.65
CA VAL A 728 -20.95 -18.53 4.23
C VAL A 728 -22.31 -18.54 4.93
N GLU A 729 -22.31 -18.86 6.22
CA GLU A 729 -23.52 -18.90 7.04
C GLU A 729 -23.65 -17.66 7.93
N SER A 730 -22.50 -17.07 8.29
CA SER A 730 -22.44 -15.88 9.13
C SER A 730 -21.41 -14.87 8.59
N LEU A 731 -21.48 -13.63 9.07
CA LEU A 731 -20.50 -12.59 8.76
C LEU A 731 -19.09 -12.96 9.28
N GLU A 732 -19.01 -13.77 10.33
CA GLU A 732 -17.73 -14.21 10.94
C GLU A 732 -16.94 -15.15 10.03
N ASP A 733 -17.63 -15.89 9.14
CA ASP A 733 -16.99 -16.77 8.16
C ASP A 733 -16.25 -15.97 7.06
N LEU A 734 -16.62 -14.71 6.90
CA LEU A 734 -16.05 -13.82 5.90
C LEU A 734 -14.78 -13.14 6.42
N ARG A 735 -13.77 -13.04 5.57
CA ARG A 735 -12.62 -12.18 5.84
C ARG A 735 -12.93 -10.74 5.45
N ALA A 736 -12.34 -9.80 6.16
CA ALA A 736 -12.62 -8.38 5.96
C ALA A 736 -12.33 -7.89 4.53
N ILE A 737 -11.23 -8.32 3.91
CA ILE A 737 -10.86 -7.87 2.56
C ILE A 737 -11.81 -8.42 1.49
N PRO A 738 -12.10 -9.73 1.39
CA PRO A 738 -13.11 -10.25 0.47
C PRO A 738 -14.49 -9.63 0.68
N TRP A 739 -14.89 -9.36 1.93
CA TRP A 739 -16.12 -8.65 2.28
C TRP A 739 -16.19 -7.26 1.63
N VAL A 740 -15.14 -6.45 1.81
CA VAL A 740 -15.07 -5.12 1.21
C VAL A 740 -15.02 -5.20 -0.31
N PHE A 741 -14.22 -6.11 -0.84
CA PHE A 741 -14.00 -6.25 -2.28
C PHE A 741 -15.28 -6.68 -3.02
N ALA A 742 -16.07 -7.58 -2.46
CA ALA A 742 -17.32 -8.02 -3.07
C ALA A 742 -18.35 -6.86 -3.20
N TRP A 743 -18.47 -5.99 -2.20
CA TRP A 743 -19.30 -4.79 -2.28
C TRP A 743 -18.79 -3.77 -3.28
N THR A 744 -17.47 -3.66 -3.41
CA THR A 744 -16.84 -2.78 -4.41
C THR A 744 -17.12 -3.28 -5.83
N GLN A 745 -17.01 -4.58 -6.06
CA GLN A 745 -17.32 -5.21 -7.36
C GLN A 745 -18.77 -5.01 -7.78
N ALA A 746 -19.70 -5.06 -6.85
CA ALA A 746 -21.11 -4.78 -7.08
C ALA A 746 -21.44 -3.28 -7.26
N ARG A 747 -20.44 -2.39 -7.30
CA ARG A 747 -20.60 -0.92 -7.40
C ARG A 747 -21.46 -0.32 -6.27
N ILE A 748 -21.56 -0.99 -5.13
CA ILE A 748 -22.29 -0.54 -3.95
C ILE A 748 -21.37 0.17 -2.97
N ASN A 749 -20.13 -0.30 -2.81
CA ASN A 749 -19.13 0.25 -1.86
C ASN A 749 -19.66 0.41 -0.42
N LEU A 750 -20.57 -0.46 -0.02
CA LEU A 750 -21.36 -0.39 1.22
C LEU A 750 -20.48 -0.12 2.46
N THR A 751 -19.32 -0.78 2.52
CA THR A 751 -18.38 -0.68 3.64
C THR A 751 -17.70 0.69 3.78
N GLY A 752 -17.90 1.60 2.83
CA GLY A 752 -17.35 2.95 2.86
C GLY A 752 -18.31 4.01 3.41
N TRP A 753 -19.62 3.72 3.47
CA TRP A 753 -20.61 4.75 3.78
C TRP A 753 -21.83 4.28 4.60
N PHE A 754 -22.10 2.97 4.68
CA PHE A 754 -23.36 2.46 5.28
C PHE A 754 -23.46 2.83 6.77
N GLY A 755 -24.62 3.36 7.15
CA GLY A 755 -24.92 3.82 8.50
C GLY A 755 -24.63 5.30 8.75
N LEU A 756 -23.92 5.99 7.82
CA LEU A 756 -23.64 7.42 8.00
C LEU A 756 -24.88 8.28 7.80
N GLY A 757 -25.72 7.99 6.81
CA GLY A 757 -26.94 8.76 6.57
C GLY A 757 -27.84 8.75 7.79
N THR A 758 -28.11 7.57 8.34
CA THR A 758 -28.86 7.39 9.58
C THR A 758 -28.20 8.09 10.78
N ALA A 759 -26.89 8.04 10.89
CA ALA A 759 -26.14 8.73 11.95
C ALA A 759 -26.28 10.26 11.88
N LEU A 760 -26.17 10.84 10.67
CA LEU A 760 -26.31 12.27 10.45
C LEU A 760 -27.75 12.75 10.65
N GLU A 761 -28.72 11.96 10.22
CA GLU A 761 -30.15 12.20 10.46
C GLU A 761 -30.47 12.19 11.96
N ALA A 762 -29.87 11.29 12.74
CA ALA A 762 -30.05 11.24 14.19
C ALA A 762 -29.50 12.48 14.91
N VAL A 763 -28.45 13.10 14.39
CA VAL A 763 -27.97 14.41 14.88
C VAL A 763 -28.92 15.53 14.46
N GLY A 764 -29.41 15.53 13.21
CA GLY A 764 -30.48 16.38 12.67
C GLY A 764 -30.14 17.86 12.46
N GLU A 765 -29.10 18.39 13.08
CA GLU A 765 -28.71 19.80 13.05
C GLU A 765 -27.69 20.08 11.93
N LEU A 766 -28.18 20.51 10.75
CA LEU A 766 -27.30 20.73 9.58
C LEU A 766 -26.18 21.74 9.85
N ASP A 767 -26.52 22.90 10.46
CA ASP A 767 -25.57 23.97 10.74
C ASP A 767 -24.43 23.46 11.65
N ARG A 768 -24.76 22.65 12.65
CA ARG A 768 -23.78 22.03 13.56
C ARG A 768 -22.90 21.01 12.86
N LEU A 769 -23.47 20.25 11.92
CA LEU A 769 -22.71 19.30 11.11
C LEU A 769 -21.78 20.00 10.11
N GLN A 770 -22.22 21.14 9.55
CA GLN A 770 -21.36 21.98 8.69
C GLN A 770 -20.24 22.62 9.50
N GLU A 771 -20.51 23.10 10.72
CA GLU A 771 -19.51 23.59 11.64
C GLU A 771 -18.49 22.48 11.99
N ALA A 772 -18.97 21.27 12.33
CA ALA A 772 -18.11 20.13 12.59
C ALA A 772 -17.25 19.76 11.36
N TYR A 773 -17.80 19.83 10.16
CA TYR A 773 -17.02 19.61 8.92
C TYR A 773 -15.93 20.67 8.72
N ALA A 774 -16.15 21.91 9.15
CA ALA A 774 -15.16 22.98 9.10
C ALA A 774 -14.07 22.84 10.16
N GLU A 775 -14.42 22.44 11.39
CA GLU A 775 -13.54 22.55 12.56
C GLU A 775 -12.99 21.22 13.07
N TRP A 776 -13.69 20.09 12.82
CA TRP A 776 -13.29 18.79 13.36
C TRP A 776 -12.60 17.92 12.30
N PRO A 777 -11.25 17.78 12.35
CA PRO A 777 -10.48 17.10 11.30
C PRO A 777 -10.89 15.64 11.09
N LEU A 778 -11.23 14.88 12.15
CA LEU A 778 -11.73 13.51 12.03
C LEU A 778 -13.01 13.45 11.23
N PHE A 779 -13.99 14.28 11.58
CA PHE A 779 -15.29 14.33 10.91
C PHE A 779 -15.14 14.74 9.43
N ARG A 780 -14.32 15.76 9.16
CA ARG A 780 -13.99 16.17 7.78
C ARG A 780 -13.41 15.00 6.99
N SER A 781 -12.40 14.32 7.54
CA SER A 781 -11.78 13.17 6.88
C SER A 781 -12.78 12.05 6.62
N MET A 782 -13.68 11.78 7.57
CA MET A 782 -14.73 10.77 7.43
C MET A 782 -15.71 11.14 6.32
N ILE A 783 -16.25 12.36 6.31
CA ILE A 783 -17.18 12.85 5.28
C ILE A 783 -16.52 12.83 3.90
N ASP A 784 -15.27 13.27 3.78
CA ASP A 784 -14.52 13.27 2.53
C ASP A 784 -14.28 11.86 1.96
N ASN A 785 -13.99 10.89 2.83
CA ASN A 785 -13.80 9.49 2.43
C ASN A 785 -15.14 8.85 2.00
N VAL A 786 -16.22 9.18 2.71
CA VAL A 786 -17.57 8.73 2.34
C VAL A 786 -18.01 9.36 1.01
N ALA A 787 -17.79 10.65 0.80
CA ALA A 787 -18.08 11.32 -0.46
C ALA A 787 -17.40 10.63 -1.65
N MET A 788 -16.15 10.18 -1.46
CA MET A 788 -15.43 9.44 -2.48
C MET A 788 -16.00 8.03 -2.72
N SER A 789 -16.36 7.32 -1.65
CA SER A 789 -16.99 6.00 -1.77
C SER A 789 -18.34 6.08 -2.48
N LEU A 790 -19.13 7.10 -2.16
CA LEU A 790 -20.40 7.39 -2.82
C LEU A 790 -20.21 7.75 -4.30
N ALA A 791 -19.22 8.58 -4.62
CA ALA A 791 -18.94 8.95 -6.02
C ALA A 791 -18.53 7.76 -6.90
N LYS A 792 -17.95 6.71 -6.30
CA LYS A 792 -17.63 5.44 -6.99
C LYS A 792 -18.78 4.44 -7.00
N THR A 793 -19.85 4.70 -6.24
CA THR A 793 -21.09 3.91 -6.22
C THR A 793 -21.94 4.29 -7.42
N ASP A 794 -22.57 3.32 -8.06
CA ASP A 794 -23.54 3.56 -9.13
C ASP A 794 -24.87 2.91 -8.75
N ALA A 795 -25.89 3.75 -8.51
CA ALA A 795 -27.20 3.27 -8.04
C ALA A 795 -27.92 2.38 -9.06
N ARG A 796 -27.67 2.58 -10.38
CA ARG A 796 -28.28 1.78 -11.47
C ARG A 796 -27.70 0.36 -11.48
N ILE A 797 -26.35 0.28 -11.41
CA ILE A 797 -25.64 -1.00 -11.32
C ILE A 797 -25.94 -1.68 -9.97
N ALA A 798 -25.84 -0.95 -8.87
CA ALA A 798 -26.13 -1.46 -7.53
C ALA A 798 -27.50 -2.14 -7.44
N ARG A 799 -28.55 -1.48 -7.98
CA ARG A 799 -29.91 -2.04 -8.00
C ARG A 799 -29.97 -3.38 -8.73
N ARG A 800 -29.30 -3.50 -9.87
CA ARG A 800 -29.24 -4.75 -10.66
C ARG A 800 -28.53 -5.89 -9.93
N TYR A 801 -27.51 -5.58 -9.14
CA TYR A 801 -26.89 -6.58 -8.26
C TYR A 801 -27.81 -6.98 -7.12
N LEU A 802 -28.47 -6.03 -6.47
CA LEU A 802 -29.41 -6.30 -5.38
C LEU A 802 -30.63 -7.13 -5.84
N GLU A 803 -31.06 -6.98 -7.09
CA GLU A 803 -32.11 -7.77 -7.74
C GLU A 803 -31.73 -9.25 -7.99
N LEU A 804 -30.44 -9.61 -7.89
CA LEU A 804 -30.02 -11.03 -7.92
C LEU A 804 -30.46 -11.79 -6.66
N GLY A 805 -30.77 -11.10 -5.58
CA GLY A 805 -31.20 -11.69 -4.32
C GLY A 805 -32.71 -11.77 -4.21
N ASP A 806 -33.17 -12.58 -3.27
CA ASP A 806 -34.56 -12.88 -2.97
C ASP A 806 -35.13 -12.15 -1.73
N ARG A 807 -34.41 -11.12 -1.26
CA ARG A 807 -34.72 -10.36 -0.04
C ARG A 807 -34.85 -8.86 -0.35
N PRO A 808 -36.01 -8.42 -0.90
CA PRO A 808 -36.23 -7.03 -1.28
C PRO A 808 -36.13 -6.06 -0.10
N GLU A 809 -36.45 -6.49 1.12
CA GLU A 809 -36.32 -5.67 2.33
C GLU A 809 -34.88 -5.34 2.69
N LEU A 810 -33.92 -6.23 2.42
CA LEU A 810 -32.48 -5.95 2.60
C LEU A 810 -31.96 -5.03 1.49
N ALA A 811 -32.43 -5.21 0.27
CA ALA A 811 -32.12 -4.32 -0.84
C ALA A 811 -32.59 -2.88 -0.55
N GLU A 812 -33.82 -2.73 -0.02
CA GLU A 812 -34.40 -1.44 0.39
C GLU A 812 -33.60 -0.80 1.53
N LEU A 813 -33.15 -1.58 2.53
CA LEU A 813 -32.25 -1.08 3.58
C LEU A 813 -30.98 -0.46 3.01
N VAL A 814 -30.39 -1.07 1.98
CA VAL A 814 -29.17 -0.59 1.33
C VAL A 814 -29.45 0.65 0.49
N THR A 815 -30.49 0.63 -0.34
CA THR A 815 -30.81 1.73 -1.27
C THR A 815 -31.27 2.98 -0.53
N SER A 816 -32.15 2.84 0.47
CA SER A 816 -32.59 3.99 1.29
C SER A 816 -31.46 4.65 2.06
N GLU A 817 -30.54 3.85 2.61
CA GLU A 817 -29.36 4.38 3.30
C GLU A 817 -28.38 5.06 2.34
N LEU A 818 -28.23 4.56 1.10
CA LEU A 818 -27.44 5.18 0.06
C LEU A 818 -27.95 6.58 -0.26
N GLU A 819 -29.25 6.72 -0.52
CA GLU A 819 -29.88 8.00 -0.86
C GLU A 819 -29.79 8.98 0.31
N LEU A 820 -30.07 8.53 1.53
CA LEU A 820 -29.99 9.34 2.75
C LEU A 820 -28.54 9.83 2.98
N THR A 821 -27.55 8.94 2.85
CA THR A 821 -26.15 9.30 3.04
C THR A 821 -25.68 10.31 1.99
N ALA A 822 -26.02 10.10 0.70
CA ALA A 822 -25.66 11.01 -0.37
C ALA A 822 -26.29 12.41 -0.15
N SER A 823 -27.55 12.48 0.25
CA SER A 823 -28.24 13.73 0.57
C SER A 823 -27.53 14.51 1.70
N TRP A 824 -27.24 13.85 2.82
CA TRP A 824 -26.57 14.52 3.95
C TRP A 824 -25.15 14.97 3.61
N VAL A 825 -24.36 14.11 2.97
CA VAL A 825 -22.98 14.45 2.60
C VAL A 825 -22.93 15.64 1.66
N THR A 826 -23.79 15.70 0.66
CA THR A 826 -23.88 16.84 -0.28
C THR A 826 -24.26 18.13 0.46
N ARG A 827 -25.27 18.10 1.35
CA ARG A 827 -25.69 19.24 2.18
C ARG A 827 -24.58 19.72 3.12
N ILE A 828 -23.87 18.80 3.79
CA ILE A 828 -22.77 19.14 4.72
C ILE A 828 -21.59 19.76 3.97
N THR A 829 -21.21 19.21 2.81
CA THR A 829 -20.12 19.77 2.01
C THR A 829 -20.49 21.06 1.27
N GLY A 830 -21.80 21.41 1.20
CA GLY A 830 -22.30 22.64 0.58
C GLY A 830 -22.13 22.69 -0.92
N GLY A 831 -22.05 21.53 -1.60
CA GLY A 831 -22.01 21.40 -3.05
C GLY A 831 -23.39 21.00 -3.61
N ALA A 832 -23.57 21.13 -4.93
CA ALA A 832 -24.72 20.55 -5.65
C ALA A 832 -24.52 19.05 -5.93
N GLU A 833 -23.27 18.65 -6.07
CA GLU A 833 -22.87 17.27 -6.38
C GLU A 833 -21.77 16.77 -5.43
N LEU A 834 -21.62 15.45 -5.39
CA LEU A 834 -20.53 14.79 -4.67
C LEU A 834 -19.15 15.20 -5.25
N LEU A 835 -18.19 15.45 -4.38
CA LEU A 835 -16.81 15.83 -4.74
C LEU A 835 -16.67 17.17 -5.48
N GLU A 836 -17.67 18.03 -5.55
CA GLU A 836 -17.61 19.32 -6.26
C GLU A 836 -16.45 20.20 -5.76
N ARG A 837 -16.12 20.14 -4.47
CA ARG A 837 -14.96 20.86 -3.88
C ARG A 837 -13.61 20.19 -4.17
N LYS A 838 -13.61 19.02 -4.83
CA LYS A 838 -12.42 18.25 -5.25
C LYS A 838 -12.47 17.96 -6.76
N PRO A 839 -12.43 18.99 -7.60
CA PRO A 839 -12.76 18.88 -9.03
C PRO A 839 -11.86 17.89 -9.80
N VAL A 840 -10.58 17.76 -9.44
CA VAL A 840 -9.67 16.80 -10.07
C VAL A 840 -10.14 15.37 -9.80
N LEU A 841 -10.52 15.08 -8.56
CA LEU A 841 -10.99 13.75 -8.18
C LEU A 841 -12.37 13.45 -8.75
N GLN A 842 -13.29 14.44 -8.72
CA GLN A 842 -14.62 14.31 -9.31
C GLN A 842 -14.54 13.94 -10.79
N ARG A 843 -13.68 14.64 -11.54
CA ARG A 843 -13.43 14.37 -12.97
C ARG A 843 -12.86 12.99 -13.22
N ALA A 844 -11.85 12.59 -12.45
CA ALA A 844 -11.24 11.26 -12.57
C ALA A 844 -12.27 10.14 -12.37
N VAL A 845 -13.20 10.29 -11.41
CA VAL A 845 -14.27 9.32 -11.18
C VAL A 845 -15.29 9.36 -12.31
N LYS A 846 -15.80 10.55 -12.69
CA LYS A 846 -16.80 10.70 -13.78
C LYS A 846 -16.31 10.13 -15.10
N MET A 847 -15.04 10.32 -15.45
CA MET A 847 -14.47 9.79 -16.69
C MET A 847 -14.35 8.27 -16.73
N ARG A 848 -14.10 7.64 -15.59
CA ARG A 848 -13.90 6.18 -15.50
C ARG A 848 -15.20 5.40 -15.41
N SER A 849 -16.21 5.99 -14.74
CA SER A 849 -17.47 5.32 -14.41
C SER A 849 -18.15 4.66 -15.61
N PRO A 850 -18.32 5.29 -16.81
CA PRO A 850 -18.96 4.65 -17.95
C PRO A 850 -18.25 3.37 -18.41
N TYR A 851 -16.93 3.34 -18.38
CA TYR A 851 -16.15 2.17 -18.79
C TYR A 851 -16.21 1.06 -17.73
N VAL A 852 -16.28 1.44 -16.45
CA VAL A 852 -16.49 0.47 -15.36
C VAL A 852 -17.87 -0.14 -15.46
N ASP A 853 -18.90 0.65 -15.83
CA ASP A 853 -20.25 0.17 -16.03
C ASP A 853 -20.35 -0.87 -17.15
N ALA A 854 -19.62 -0.67 -18.26
CA ALA A 854 -19.52 -1.67 -19.33
C ALA A 854 -19.03 -3.02 -18.78
N LEU A 855 -17.97 -3.02 -17.97
CA LEU A 855 -17.46 -4.24 -17.33
C LEU A 855 -18.43 -4.80 -16.28
N SER A 856 -19.15 -3.95 -15.53
CA SER A 856 -20.15 -4.38 -14.57
C SER A 856 -21.36 -5.05 -15.23
N LEU A 857 -21.79 -4.58 -16.41
CA LEU A 857 -22.84 -5.23 -17.19
C LEU A 857 -22.39 -6.62 -17.70
N LEU A 858 -21.14 -6.75 -18.20
CA LEU A 858 -20.57 -8.04 -18.60
C LEU A 858 -20.49 -9.01 -17.39
N GLN A 859 -20.13 -8.49 -16.22
CA GLN A 859 -20.10 -9.26 -14.98
C GLN A 859 -21.49 -9.72 -14.54
N LEU A 860 -22.49 -8.82 -14.56
CA LEU A 860 -23.89 -9.12 -14.23
C LEU A 860 -24.48 -10.20 -15.15
N ARG A 861 -24.21 -10.11 -16.47
CA ARG A 861 -24.61 -11.15 -17.41
C ARG A 861 -24.07 -12.51 -17.01
N ALA A 862 -22.76 -12.60 -16.74
CA ALA A 862 -22.13 -13.84 -16.32
C ALA A 862 -22.73 -14.39 -15.02
N LEU A 863 -22.93 -13.52 -14.02
CA LEU A 863 -23.53 -13.89 -12.73
C LEU A 863 -24.97 -14.39 -12.88
N ARG A 864 -25.82 -13.67 -13.61
CA ARG A 864 -27.21 -14.06 -13.87
C ARG A 864 -27.27 -15.44 -14.53
N ARG A 865 -26.40 -15.68 -15.50
CA ARG A 865 -26.39 -16.92 -16.25
C ARG A 865 -25.84 -18.09 -15.43
N LEU A 866 -24.78 -17.88 -14.64
CA LEU A 866 -24.21 -18.90 -13.73
C LEU A 866 -25.15 -19.27 -12.57
N ARG A 867 -26.00 -18.35 -12.13
CA ARG A 867 -26.94 -18.49 -11.00
C ARG A 867 -28.38 -18.79 -11.44
N ASP A 868 -28.58 -19.09 -12.72
CA ASP A 868 -29.88 -19.50 -13.24
C ASP A 868 -30.17 -20.94 -12.83
N ASP A 869 -31.04 -21.13 -11.83
CA ASP A 869 -31.41 -22.43 -11.31
C ASP A 869 -32.29 -23.22 -12.27
N VAL A 870 -32.95 -22.55 -13.22
CA VAL A 870 -33.86 -23.18 -14.18
C VAL A 870 -33.10 -23.73 -15.40
N ARG A 871 -32.15 -22.93 -15.90
CA ARG A 871 -31.32 -23.27 -17.07
C ARG A 871 -29.85 -23.21 -16.68
N LYS A 872 -29.40 -24.25 -15.96
CA LYS A 872 -27.98 -24.35 -15.60
C LYS A 872 -27.11 -24.45 -16.84
N PRO A 873 -26.00 -23.66 -16.92
CA PRO A 873 -25.04 -23.77 -18.01
C PRO A 873 -24.38 -25.16 -18.00
N ASP A 874 -24.06 -25.71 -19.16
CA ASP A 874 -23.25 -26.92 -19.25
C ASP A 874 -21.78 -26.64 -18.85
N GLY A 875 -20.95 -27.68 -18.81
CA GLY A 875 -19.58 -27.55 -18.31
C GLY A 875 -18.73 -26.57 -19.10
N ASP A 876 -18.87 -26.51 -20.44
CA ASP A 876 -18.08 -25.62 -21.29
C ASP A 876 -18.63 -24.18 -21.19
N GLU A 877 -19.95 -23.98 -21.27
CA GLU A 877 -20.58 -22.69 -21.07
C GLU A 877 -20.26 -22.12 -19.67
N ALA A 878 -20.30 -22.95 -18.64
CA ALA A 878 -19.97 -22.52 -17.26
C ALA A 878 -18.51 -22.07 -17.16
N ALA A 879 -17.58 -22.76 -17.80
CA ALA A 879 -16.16 -22.38 -17.80
C ALA A 879 -15.92 -21.05 -18.52
N GLU A 880 -16.58 -20.82 -19.67
CA GLU A 880 -16.50 -19.54 -20.42
C GLU A 880 -17.08 -18.38 -19.58
N LEU A 881 -18.24 -18.56 -18.96
CA LEU A 881 -18.86 -17.55 -18.09
C LEU A 881 -18.03 -17.25 -16.85
N GLN A 882 -17.44 -18.26 -16.22
CA GLN A 882 -16.52 -18.07 -15.09
C GLN A 882 -15.29 -17.28 -15.53
N ARG A 883 -14.73 -17.57 -16.70
CA ARG A 883 -13.60 -16.81 -17.23
C ARG A 883 -13.96 -15.35 -17.49
N LEU A 884 -15.11 -15.07 -18.14
CA LEU A 884 -15.63 -13.73 -18.35
C LEU A 884 -15.80 -12.99 -17.01
N LEU A 885 -16.36 -13.66 -16.01
CA LEU A 885 -16.57 -13.11 -14.69
C LEU A 885 -15.24 -12.73 -14.02
N LEU A 886 -14.25 -13.63 -14.00
CA LEU A 886 -12.95 -13.37 -13.43
C LEU A 886 -12.21 -12.22 -14.15
N LEU A 887 -12.36 -12.15 -15.46
CA LEU A 887 -11.78 -11.07 -16.28
C LEU A 887 -12.44 -9.72 -15.96
N SER A 888 -13.77 -9.69 -15.87
CA SER A 888 -14.52 -8.46 -15.53
C SER A 888 -14.23 -7.99 -14.11
N VAL A 889 -14.04 -8.91 -13.15
CA VAL A 889 -13.62 -8.55 -11.77
C VAL A 889 -12.27 -7.84 -11.77
N ASN A 890 -11.29 -8.34 -12.53
CA ASN A 890 -9.99 -7.66 -12.67
C ASN A 890 -10.13 -6.29 -13.35
N GLY A 891 -10.96 -6.19 -14.39
CA GLY A 891 -11.20 -4.95 -15.11
C GLY A 891 -11.89 -3.88 -14.26
N VAL A 892 -12.92 -4.25 -13.49
CA VAL A 892 -13.62 -3.35 -12.55
C VAL A 892 -12.64 -2.86 -11.47
N ALA A 893 -11.81 -3.73 -10.91
CA ALA A 893 -10.79 -3.36 -9.93
C ALA A 893 -9.79 -2.35 -10.49
N ALA A 894 -9.28 -2.59 -11.72
CA ALA A 894 -8.37 -1.67 -12.41
C ALA A 894 -9.05 -0.33 -12.74
N GLY A 895 -10.32 -0.34 -13.12
CA GLY A 895 -11.10 0.85 -13.46
C GLY A 895 -11.40 1.74 -12.27
N LEU A 896 -11.78 1.17 -11.16
CA LEU A 896 -12.07 1.91 -9.93
C LEU A 896 -10.82 2.42 -9.21
N GLN A 897 -9.63 1.92 -9.53
CA GLN A 897 -8.39 2.14 -8.76
C GLN A 897 -8.63 1.97 -7.24
N ASN A 898 -9.50 1.06 -6.91
CA ASN A 898 -9.89 0.78 -5.56
C ASN A 898 -10.11 -0.73 -5.45
N THR A 899 -9.19 -1.34 -4.81
CA THR A 899 -9.13 -2.80 -4.77
C THR A 899 -9.51 -3.36 -3.39
N GLY A 900 -10.10 -2.53 -2.56
CA GLY A 900 -10.63 -2.96 -1.28
C GLY A 900 -10.50 -1.95 -0.16
#